data_f4b86088ca47477a20252c135da2162a
#
_entry.id   f4b86088ca47477a20252c135da2162a
#
_cell.length_a   1.000
_cell.length_b   1.000
_cell.length_c   1.000
_cell.angle_alpha   90.00
_cell.angle_beta   90.00
_cell.angle_gamma   90.00
#
_symmetry.space_group_name_H-M   'P 1'
#
loop_
_entity.id
_entity.type
_entity.pdbx_description
1 polymer ?
#
loop_
_entity_poly.entity_id
_entity_poly.type
_entity_poly.pdbx_seq_one_letter_code
_entity_poly.pdbx_strand_id
1 'polypeptide(L)'
;MNLLSYYTQLFNCRKALYLSLFLLTTCYVSAQDLKLNDLEYFDRQGVNVLVYSNNFNGGFNDEKNSGIEIIHHGVRTVQGGAVRLNNTPEQWDLVPTTTSRKVNRDTQSIEVGLRYNDYDFDSRVVVTAKGKAVEIAVFLDKPVPEALAGKAGFNIEFLPSQYWQKTYVMDGRLNRFPRYAASQTVTRPNSEKPRQFKGFKTYDDRGTNRFVDPLPMETGHEIIVATDAPERMIRISSEDSELQLFDGRMLAQNGWYVLRSVLPTGKTGKVVTWTVEPHAVPGWIREPNIGFSQVGYIPEQPKIAVIELDKQDPVKATASLWRIKTDGTKEKAFEGAVKEWGPYYKYNYVKFDFSSVHEPGVYYIQYGDTKTNDFLIDKSVYNKITDATTDIWIPIHMNHMYVNEGYRTWHGEPFKEGYLQAPPSDHFDLHAQGATTDTKYKPLELIPGLNVGGFFDAGDFDIETGSNINVVQNLVRAWELFKPQRDETFVSEQQRYVDLHRPDGTPDILQFIEHGMLNLVAQAEQIGHMASTLSNSVLDNYHHLGDAASLTDGLHYDPSLKPYEVSADGKRSGTPDDMWAFTTRNPNLDMQAAAVFSSAARALKGYNDPLAQRALKQAERLTAESAQKVNRRRFDIWQMLNRPQEEDWMHGNGFVYAIQAAFDSIPLKDEAYKQKLRPYVIKFEKYIKGFDKDNPYGVPIGLGNWAGVNMVLNFGIAINYAHLYYPDIIGKDEIYRVANWLFGCHPYHNYSFVAAVGAARPKAVFYGNNRADFSFIPGNVAPGLLFRKPDHFENFDDWPFLWGQNEGTIAGNTQYVIFGSAFKNLVNK
;
A
#
# COMPACT_ATOMS: atom_id res chain seq x y z
N MET A 1 19.37 -70.06 -46.12
CA MET A 1 20.12 -69.19 -45.20
C MET A 1 19.56 -67.78 -45.40
N ASN A 2 18.88 -67.03 -44.63
CA ASN A 2 18.50 -67.19 -43.21
C ASN A 2 17.32 -66.26 -42.94
N LEU A 3 16.10 -66.72 -43.09
CA LEU A 3 14.94 -65.96 -42.57
C LEU A 3 14.84 -66.01 -41.06
N LEU A 4 15.46 -66.95 -40.37
CA LEU A 4 15.50 -66.99 -38.89
C LEU A 4 16.42 -65.98 -38.25
N SER A 5 17.47 -65.50 -38.91
CA SER A 5 18.38 -64.52 -38.40
C SER A 5 17.75 -63.09 -38.33
N TYR A 6 16.86 -62.81 -39.29
CA TYR A 6 16.18 -61.51 -39.35
C TYR A 6 15.08 -61.33 -38.26
N TYR A 7 14.41 -62.40 -37.92
CA TYR A 7 13.38 -62.38 -36.88
C TYR A 7 13.96 -62.30 -35.50
N THR A 8 15.16 -62.84 -35.25
CA THR A 8 15.80 -62.71 -33.92
C THR A 8 16.38 -61.32 -33.66
N GLN A 9 16.85 -60.64 -34.69
CA GLN A 9 17.30 -59.21 -34.55
C GLN A 9 16.11 -58.26 -34.36
N LEU A 10 14.99 -58.46 -35.06
CA LEU A 10 13.79 -57.66 -34.88
C LEU A 10 13.14 -57.88 -33.51
N PHE A 11 13.22 -59.08 -32.92
CA PHE A 11 12.68 -59.36 -31.57
C PHE A 11 13.55 -58.74 -30.47
N ASN A 12 14.86 -58.68 -30.64
CA ASN A 12 15.76 -58.04 -29.69
C ASN A 12 15.71 -56.51 -29.78
N CYS A 13 15.54 -55.91 -30.96
CA CYS A 13 15.27 -54.47 -31.09
C CYS A 13 13.93 -54.03 -30.48
N ARG A 14 12.86 -54.85 -30.64
CA ARG A 14 11.58 -54.55 -30.00
C ARG A 14 11.65 -54.65 -28.47
N LYS A 15 12.38 -55.64 -27.89
CA LYS A 15 12.57 -55.74 -26.45
C LYS A 15 13.43 -54.61 -25.91
N ALA A 16 14.45 -54.15 -26.62
CA ALA A 16 15.25 -52.99 -26.24
C ALA A 16 14.43 -51.69 -26.34
N LEU A 17 13.55 -51.55 -27.34
CA LEU A 17 12.66 -50.41 -27.50
C LEU A 17 11.57 -50.36 -26.39
N TYR A 18 11.01 -51.49 -26.00
CA TYR A 18 10.04 -51.56 -24.89
C TYR A 18 10.71 -51.38 -23.54
N LEU A 19 11.97 -51.81 -23.32
CA LEU A 19 12.72 -51.55 -22.10
C LEU A 19 13.15 -50.06 -22.01
N SER A 20 13.52 -49.41 -23.11
CA SER A 20 13.81 -47.98 -23.14
C SER A 20 12.55 -47.12 -23.05
N LEU A 21 11.39 -47.55 -23.58
CA LEU A 21 10.12 -46.87 -23.37
C LEU A 21 9.61 -47.03 -21.95
N PHE A 22 9.90 -48.16 -21.27
CA PHE A 22 9.50 -48.38 -19.86
C PHE A 22 10.42 -47.68 -18.86
N LEU A 23 11.68 -47.36 -19.22
CA LEU A 23 12.60 -46.54 -18.43
C LEU A 23 12.38 -45.04 -18.63
N LEU A 24 11.68 -44.62 -19.68
CA LEU A 24 11.30 -43.21 -19.92
C LEU A 24 9.96 -42.81 -19.27
N THR A 25 9.22 -43.74 -18.69
CA THR A 25 7.88 -43.47 -18.14
C THR A 25 7.81 -43.48 -16.59
N THR A 26 8.92 -43.47 -15.88
CA THR A 26 8.90 -43.47 -14.40
C THR A 26 9.72 -42.37 -13.72
N CYS A 27 9.87 -41.25 -14.35
CA CYS A 27 10.02 -40.03 -13.58
C CYS A 27 8.64 -39.44 -13.30
N TYR A 28 7.79 -40.17 -12.58
CA TYR A 28 6.78 -39.52 -11.77
C TYR A 28 7.56 -38.71 -10.70
N VAL A 29 7.71 -37.42 -10.92
CA VAL A 29 8.02 -36.50 -9.84
C VAL A 29 6.83 -36.66 -8.88
N SER A 30 7.01 -37.47 -7.85
CA SER A 30 6.05 -37.56 -6.76
C SER A 30 5.89 -36.16 -6.22
N ALA A 31 4.68 -35.61 -6.34
CA ALA A 31 4.39 -34.31 -5.77
C ALA A 31 4.76 -34.38 -4.29
N GLN A 32 5.74 -33.57 -3.87
CA GLN A 32 6.25 -33.55 -2.51
C GLN A 32 5.13 -33.23 -1.53
N ASP A 33 5.15 -33.82 -0.36
CA ASP A 33 4.24 -33.48 0.73
C ASP A 33 4.58 -32.09 1.28
N LEU A 34 3.57 -31.38 1.77
CA LEU A 34 3.76 -30.18 2.58
C LEU A 34 4.49 -30.53 3.87
N LYS A 35 5.54 -29.79 4.18
CA LYS A 35 6.33 -29.96 5.41
C LYS A 35 6.57 -28.64 6.08
N LEU A 36 6.56 -28.65 7.40
CA LEU A 36 6.97 -27.51 8.21
C LEU A 36 8.48 -27.29 8.05
N ASN A 37 8.85 -26.13 7.50
CA ASN A 37 10.25 -25.76 7.24
C ASN A 37 10.91 -25.05 8.45
N ASP A 38 12.20 -24.70 8.30
CA ASP A 38 12.95 -24.04 9.37
C ASP A 38 12.49 -22.59 9.62
N LEU A 39 11.82 -21.98 8.65
CA LEU A 39 11.22 -20.66 8.76
C LEU A 39 9.79 -20.68 9.34
N GLU A 40 9.35 -21.84 9.83
CA GLU A 40 8.08 -22.05 10.53
C GLU A 40 6.83 -21.76 9.68
N TYR A 41 6.84 -22.21 8.44
CA TYR A 41 5.66 -22.32 7.59
C TYR A 41 5.65 -23.63 6.82
N PHE A 42 4.49 -24.06 6.33
CA PHE A 42 4.38 -25.29 5.53
C PHE A 42 4.81 -25.00 4.10
N ASP A 43 5.74 -25.80 3.59
CA ASP A 43 6.41 -25.56 2.33
C ASP A 43 6.43 -26.81 1.45
N ARG A 44 6.15 -26.64 0.20
CA ARG A 44 6.51 -27.51 -0.93
C ARG A 44 6.67 -26.66 -2.18
N GLN A 45 7.37 -27.17 -3.18
CA GLN A 45 7.57 -26.43 -4.43
C GLN A 45 6.23 -25.98 -5.03
N GLY A 46 6.09 -24.69 -5.25
CA GLY A 46 4.89 -24.04 -5.79
C GLY A 46 3.79 -23.72 -4.77
N VAL A 47 3.90 -24.16 -3.52
CA VAL A 47 2.88 -23.89 -2.48
C VAL A 47 3.51 -23.58 -1.13
N ASN A 48 3.10 -22.48 -0.50
CA ASN A 48 3.45 -22.17 0.88
C ASN A 48 2.18 -21.86 1.67
N VAL A 49 2.08 -22.36 2.91
CA VAL A 49 1.01 -22.05 3.84
C VAL A 49 1.62 -21.38 5.08
N LEU A 50 1.41 -20.09 5.21
CA LEU A 50 1.85 -19.29 6.34
C LEU A 50 0.76 -19.31 7.41
N VAL A 51 1.17 -19.39 8.68
CA VAL A 51 0.24 -19.44 9.81
C VAL A 51 0.63 -18.39 10.82
N TYR A 52 -0.05 -17.25 10.82
CA TYR A 52 0.18 -16.14 11.73
C TYR A 52 1.67 -15.69 11.78
N SER A 53 2.34 -15.73 10.65
CA SER A 53 3.71 -15.22 10.51
C SER A 53 3.75 -13.70 10.49
N ASN A 54 2.65 -13.07 10.06
CA ASN A 54 2.45 -11.63 10.07
C ASN A 54 1.43 -11.24 11.15
N ASN A 55 1.53 -10.03 11.66
CA ASN A 55 0.57 -9.47 12.62
C ASN A 55 -0.53 -8.72 11.88
N PHE A 56 -1.71 -8.60 12.52
CA PHE A 56 -2.74 -7.69 12.03
C PHE A 56 -2.21 -6.26 11.99
N ASN A 57 -2.67 -5.51 11.01
CA ASN A 57 -2.28 -4.12 10.81
C ASN A 57 -3.18 -3.18 11.62
N GLY A 58 -3.22 -3.36 12.94
CA GLY A 58 -3.90 -2.44 13.84
C GLY A 58 -5.38 -2.21 13.53
N GLY A 59 -5.72 -1.05 12.96
CA GLY A 59 -7.09 -0.64 12.69
C GLY A 59 -7.71 -1.21 11.41
N PHE A 60 -6.91 -1.72 10.48
CA PHE A 60 -7.41 -2.13 9.16
C PHE A 60 -7.67 -3.63 9.09
N ASN A 61 -8.95 -3.99 9.00
CA ASN A 61 -9.37 -5.37 8.94
C ASN A 61 -9.67 -5.86 7.51
N ASP A 62 -9.87 -4.99 6.58
CA ASP A 62 -10.07 -5.29 5.16
C ASP A 62 -8.78 -5.73 4.46
N GLU A 63 -7.61 -5.25 4.90
CA GLU A 63 -6.33 -5.83 4.52
C GLU A 63 -5.79 -6.72 5.64
N LYS A 64 -5.96 -8.04 5.53
CA LYS A 64 -5.53 -9.00 6.55
C LYS A 64 -4.05 -9.33 6.37
N ASN A 65 -3.21 -8.69 7.16
CA ASN A 65 -1.78 -8.97 7.22
C ASN A 65 -1.44 -10.06 8.24
N SER A 66 -2.42 -10.87 8.60
CA SER A 66 -2.28 -11.95 9.58
C SER A 66 -3.25 -13.08 9.28
N GLY A 67 -3.11 -14.17 10.02
CA GLY A 67 -3.96 -15.35 9.88
C GLY A 67 -3.27 -16.46 9.09
N ILE A 68 -4.07 -17.35 8.51
CA ILE A 68 -3.59 -18.36 7.58
C ILE A 68 -3.60 -17.77 6.18
N GLU A 69 -2.46 -17.84 5.50
CA GLU A 69 -2.25 -17.32 4.16
C GLU A 69 -1.75 -18.44 3.25
N ILE A 70 -2.17 -18.47 1.99
CA ILE A 70 -1.68 -19.44 1.00
C ILE A 70 -1.04 -18.68 -0.16
N ILE A 71 0.19 -19.07 -0.47
CA ILE A 71 0.95 -18.57 -1.60
C ILE A 71 1.06 -19.69 -2.62
N HIS A 72 0.47 -19.47 -3.78
CA HIS A 72 0.49 -20.39 -4.93
C HIS A 72 1.42 -19.88 -6.02
N HIS A 73 2.43 -20.69 -6.36
CA HIS A 73 3.34 -20.38 -7.47
C HIS A 73 3.88 -18.94 -7.39
N GLY A 74 4.29 -18.55 -6.16
CA GLY A 74 4.82 -17.22 -5.87
C GLY A 74 3.77 -16.11 -5.68
N VAL A 75 2.48 -16.38 -5.79
CA VAL A 75 1.40 -15.39 -5.64
C VAL A 75 0.53 -15.73 -4.43
N ARG A 76 0.29 -14.76 -3.54
CA ARG A 76 -0.68 -14.92 -2.46
C ARG A 76 -2.09 -14.97 -3.03
N THR A 77 -2.81 -16.03 -2.75
CA THR A 77 -4.16 -16.27 -3.27
C THR A 77 -5.22 -16.30 -2.19
N VAL A 78 -4.82 -16.66 -0.97
CA VAL A 78 -5.68 -16.73 0.22
C VAL A 78 -5.03 -15.98 1.36
N GLN A 79 -5.87 -15.34 2.17
CA GLN A 79 -5.46 -14.61 3.38
C GLN A 79 -6.50 -14.72 4.49
N GLY A 80 -6.20 -14.11 5.64
CA GLY A 80 -7.16 -13.83 6.70
C GLY A 80 -7.74 -15.04 7.40
N GLY A 81 -7.11 -16.24 7.28
CA GLY A 81 -7.58 -17.47 7.90
C GLY A 81 -7.61 -17.35 9.43
N ALA A 82 -8.80 -17.11 10.02
CA ALA A 82 -8.99 -16.82 11.42
C ALA A 82 -10.41 -17.12 11.89
N VAL A 83 -10.60 -17.19 13.21
CA VAL A 83 -11.94 -17.12 13.81
C VAL A 83 -12.39 -15.66 13.76
N ARG A 84 -13.50 -15.37 13.07
CA ARG A 84 -14.04 -14.05 12.83
C ARG A 84 -15.47 -13.95 13.37
N LEU A 85 -15.92 -12.73 13.69
CA LEU A 85 -17.24 -12.49 14.30
C LEU A 85 -18.31 -12.07 13.29
N ASN A 86 -17.94 -11.79 12.05
CA ASN A 86 -18.84 -11.43 10.95
C ASN A 86 -18.64 -12.38 9.75
N ASN A 87 -19.68 -12.54 8.94
CA ASN A 87 -19.63 -13.39 7.73
C ASN A 87 -18.61 -12.87 6.73
N THR A 88 -18.65 -11.58 6.50
CA THR A 88 -17.80 -10.84 5.57
C THR A 88 -17.20 -9.64 6.32
N PRO A 89 -16.10 -9.83 7.07
CA PRO A 89 -15.53 -8.78 7.91
C PRO A 89 -15.13 -7.55 7.12
N GLU A 90 -15.57 -6.37 7.58
CA GLU A 90 -15.21 -5.06 7.01
C GLU A 90 -14.02 -4.43 7.73
N GLN A 91 -13.56 -3.29 7.24
CA GLN A 91 -12.36 -2.57 7.70
C GLN A 91 -12.33 -2.34 9.21
N TRP A 92 -13.45 -1.92 9.80
CA TRP A 92 -13.55 -1.55 11.22
C TRP A 92 -14.13 -2.64 12.12
N ASP A 93 -14.29 -3.86 11.61
CA ASP A 93 -14.75 -4.97 12.40
C ASP A 93 -13.69 -5.45 13.39
N LEU A 94 -14.15 -6.04 14.50
CA LEU A 94 -13.26 -6.57 15.53
C LEU A 94 -12.29 -7.60 14.98
N VAL A 95 -11.02 -7.44 15.33
CA VAL A 95 -9.96 -8.42 15.09
C VAL A 95 -9.56 -9.11 16.38
N PRO A 96 -9.24 -10.41 16.37
CA PRO A 96 -8.76 -11.09 17.55
C PRO A 96 -7.33 -10.70 17.87
N THR A 97 -7.01 -10.61 19.15
CA THR A 97 -5.63 -10.54 19.62
C THR A 97 -5.00 -11.92 19.56
N THR A 98 -3.82 -12.05 18.98
CA THR A 98 -3.01 -13.27 19.04
C THR A 98 -2.38 -13.38 20.42
N THR A 99 -2.74 -14.43 21.20
CA THR A 99 -2.27 -14.64 22.57
C THR A 99 -1.06 -15.58 22.64
N SER A 100 -0.94 -16.48 21.69
CA SER A 100 0.18 -17.43 21.60
C SER A 100 0.35 -17.94 20.17
N ARG A 101 1.58 -18.31 19.80
CA ARG A 101 1.92 -19.08 18.61
C ARG A 101 2.93 -20.14 18.99
N LYS A 102 2.62 -21.42 18.77
CA LYS A 102 3.47 -22.56 19.12
C LYS A 102 3.69 -23.44 17.91
N VAL A 103 4.93 -23.75 17.64
CA VAL A 103 5.36 -24.62 16.54
C VAL A 103 5.79 -25.95 17.10
N ASN A 104 5.23 -27.04 16.59
CA ASN A 104 5.60 -28.40 16.96
C ASN A 104 6.10 -29.16 15.71
N ARG A 105 7.42 -29.42 15.67
CA ARG A 105 8.07 -30.07 14.55
C ARG A 105 7.81 -31.58 14.51
N ASP A 106 7.57 -32.20 15.65
CA ASP A 106 7.31 -33.64 15.72
C ASP A 106 5.94 -33.98 15.13
N THR A 107 4.93 -33.16 15.42
CA THR A 107 3.58 -33.33 14.89
C THR A 107 3.36 -32.54 13.60
N GLN A 108 4.36 -31.82 13.10
CA GLN A 108 4.27 -30.96 11.92
C GLN A 108 3.07 -30.01 12.03
N SER A 109 2.95 -29.28 13.15
CA SER A 109 1.81 -28.41 13.42
C SER A 109 2.19 -27.04 13.98
N ILE A 110 1.30 -26.06 13.76
CA ILE A 110 1.35 -24.72 14.34
C ILE A 110 0.02 -24.48 15.05
N GLU A 111 0.08 -24.13 16.34
CA GLU A 111 -1.06 -23.77 17.17
C GLU A 111 -1.03 -22.28 17.44
N VAL A 112 -2.17 -21.58 17.27
CA VAL A 112 -2.32 -20.15 17.52
C VAL A 112 -3.53 -19.92 18.44
N GLY A 113 -3.30 -19.23 19.56
CA GLY A 113 -4.35 -18.74 20.45
C GLY A 113 -4.85 -17.38 20.01
N LEU A 114 -6.17 -17.21 19.99
CA LEU A 114 -6.86 -15.98 19.58
C LEU A 114 -7.84 -15.57 20.67
N ARG A 115 -7.93 -14.27 20.97
CA ARG A 115 -8.83 -13.72 21.96
C ARG A 115 -9.57 -12.46 21.48
N TYR A 116 -10.87 -12.44 21.71
CA TYR A 116 -11.71 -11.26 21.62
C TYR A 116 -11.99 -10.74 23.04
N ASN A 117 -11.25 -9.73 23.48
CA ASN A 117 -11.33 -9.20 24.85
C ASN A 117 -12.73 -8.71 25.22
N ASP A 118 -13.44 -8.10 24.28
CA ASP A 118 -14.78 -7.53 24.47
C ASP A 118 -15.83 -8.57 24.83
N TYR A 119 -15.60 -9.82 24.49
CA TYR A 119 -16.54 -10.93 24.69
C TYR A 119 -16.01 -12.02 25.63
N ASP A 120 -14.82 -11.83 26.22
CA ASP A 120 -14.12 -12.89 26.97
C ASP A 120 -14.09 -14.22 26.19
N PHE A 121 -13.86 -14.11 24.88
CA PHE A 121 -13.96 -15.26 23.98
C PHE A 121 -12.58 -15.66 23.47
N ASP A 122 -12.17 -16.86 23.85
CA ASP A 122 -10.93 -17.49 23.46
C ASP A 122 -11.17 -18.62 22.44
N SER A 123 -10.28 -18.73 21.46
CA SER A 123 -10.26 -19.84 20.51
C SER A 123 -8.82 -20.20 20.17
N ARG A 124 -8.59 -21.45 19.74
CA ARG A 124 -7.29 -21.89 19.22
C ARG A 124 -7.47 -22.45 17.82
N VAL A 125 -6.59 -22.05 16.92
CA VAL A 125 -6.49 -22.60 15.58
C VAL A 125 -5.23 -23.45 15.49
N VAL A 126 -5.38 -24.70 15.08
CA VAL A 126 -4.27 -25.66 14.90
C VAL A 126 -4.20 -26.06 13.45
N VAL A 127 -3.04 -25.81 12.82
CA VAL A 127 -2.77 -26.21 11.43
C VAL A 127 -1.73 -27.33 11.44
N THR A 128 -2.05 -28.45 10.79
CA THR A 128 -1.20 -29.65 10.77
C THR A 128 -0.99 -30.13 9.34
N ALA A 129 0.25 -30.44 8.95
CA ALA A 129 0.53 -31.03 7.64
C ALA A 129 -0.08 -32.44 7.50
N LYS A 130 -0.73 -32.71 6.36
CA LYS A 130 -1.37 -34.00 6.03
C LYS A 130 -1.07 -34.40 4.57
N GLY A 131 0.13 -34.86 4.30
CA GLY A 131 0.56 -35.14 2.93
C GLY A 131 0.57 -33.87 2.08
N LYS A 132 -0.27 -33.83 1.03
CA LYS A 132 -0.39 -32.65 0.14
C LYS A 132 -1.28 -31.54 0.68
N ALA A 133 -1.97 -31.77 1.80
CA ALA A 133 -2.92 -30.87 2.44
C ALA A 133 -2.41 -30.37 3.78
N VAL A 134 -3.09 -29.36 4.32
CA VAL A 134 -3.08 -29.04 5.74
C VAL A 134 -4.47 -29.28 6.33
N GLU A 135 -4.50 -29.83 7.54
CA GLU A 135 -5.71 -29.86 8.37
C GLU A 135 -5.72 -28.60 9.23
N ILE A 136 -6.80 -27.84 9.16
CA ILE A 136 -7.06 -26.66 10.01
C ILE A 136 -8.17 -27.02 10.98
N ALA A 137 -7.86 -27.00 12.28
CA ALA A 137 -8.84 -27.32 13.33
C ALA A 137 -9.01 -26.15 14.28
N VAL A 138 -10.27 -25.83 14.62
CA VAL A 138 -10.64 -24.84 15.63
C VAL A 138 -10.98 -25.54 16.91
N PHE A 139 -10.40 -25.08 18.02
CA PHE A 139 -10.64 -25.58 19.37
C PHE A 139 -11.21 -24.48 20.26
N LEU A 140 -12.18 -24.86 21.10
CA LEU A 140 -12.77 -24.00 22.12
C LEU A 140 -12.64 -24.66 23.51
N ASP A 141 -12.11 -23.92 24.47
CA ASP A 141 -12.05 -24.39 25.88
C ASP A 141 -13.36 -24.08 26.62
N LYS A 142 -14.09 -23.04 26.18
CA LYS A 142 -15.45 -22.68 26.63
C LYS A 142 -16.36 -22.56 25.40
N PRO A 143 -17.68 -22.81 25.56
CA PRO A 143 -18.62 -22.60 24.45
C PRO A 143 -18.60 -21.16 23.94
N VAL A 144 -19.00 -20.98 22.66
CA VAL A 144 -19.20 -19.65 22.07
C VAL A 144 -20.17 -18.85 22.96
N PRO A 145 -19.82 -17.60 23.38
CA PRO A 145 -20.74 -16.73 24.12
C PRO A 145 -22.06 -16.53 23.40
N GLU A 146 -23.18 -16.43 24.17
CA GLU A 146 -24.52 -16.27 23.59
C GLU A 146 -24.62 -15.06 22.62
N ALA A 147 -23.97 -13.94 22.97
CA ALA A 147 -23.92 -12.74 22.10
C ALA A 147 -23.25 -12.99 20.72
N LEU A 148 -22.43 -14.04 20.62
CA LEU A 148 -21.71 -14.42 19.40
C LEU A 148 -22.31 -15.68 18.74
N ALA A 149 -23.39 -16.22 19.26
CA ALA A 149 -24.05 -17.37 18.66
C ALA A 149 -24.51 -17.09 17.24
N GLY A 150 -24.10 -17.95 16.29
CA GLY A 150 -24.36 -17.76 14.86
C GLY A 150 -23.50 -16.68 14.17
N LYS A 151 -22.69 -15.92 14.94
CA LYS A 151 -21.82 -14.87 14.43
C LYS A 151 -20.36 -15.30 14.36
N ALA A 152 -19.86 -16.01 15.37
CA ALA A 152 -18.49 -16.52 15.36
C ALA A 152 -18.34 -17.66 14.36
N GLY A 153 -17.29 -17.62 13.54
CA GLY A 153 -16.99 -18.65 12.54
C GLY A 153 -15.52 -18.63 12.13
N PHE A 154 -15.03 -19.74 11.57
CA PHE A 154 -13.73 -19.79 10.94
C PHE A 154 -13.86 -19.35 9.49
N ASN A 155 -13.08 -18.34 9.09
CA ASN A 155 -13.07 -17.76 7.74
C ASN A 155 -11.72 -17.96 7.08
N ILE A 156 -11.72 -18.09 5.74
CA ILE A 156 -10.61 -17.73 4.87
C ILE A 156 -11.11 -16.82 3.76
N GLU A 157 -10.23 -16.02 3.19
CA GLU A 157 -10.55 -15.03 2.17
C GLU A 157 -9.74 -15.25 0.91
N PHE A 158 -10.43 -15.33 -0.24
CA PHE A 158 -9.81 -15.45 -1.55
C PHE A 158 -9.64 -14.08 -2.19
N LEU A 159 -8.47 -13.80 -2.78
CA LEU A 159 -8.22 -12.57 -3.52
C LEU A 159 -9.00 -12.59 -4.84
N PRO A 160 -9.96 -11.68 -5.05
CA PRO A 160 -10.79 -11.70 -6.25
C PRO A 160 -9.99 -11.57 -7.55
N SER A 161 -8.91 -10.76 -7.56
CA SER A 161 -8.03 -10.63 -8.74
C SER A 161 -7.43 -11.96 -9.21
N GLN A 162 -7.31 -12.94 -8.31
CA GLN A 162 -6.80 -14.27 -8.63
C GLN A 162 -7.91 -15.26 -9.03
N TYR A 163 -9.17 -14.95 -8.67
CA TYR A 163 -10.29 -15.89 -8.80
C TYR A 163 -11.45 -15.42 -9.67
N TRP A 164 -11.49 -14.16 -10.12
CA TRP A 164 -12.55 -13.67 -11.00
C TRP A 164 -12.78 -14.56 -12.19
N GLN A 165 -14.06 -14.92 -12.43
CA GLN A 165 -14.52 -15.73 -13.52
C GLN A 165 -13.94 -17.15 -13.59
N LYS A 166 -13.08 -17.52 -12.62
CA LYS A 166 -12.64 -18.90 -12.47
C LYS A 166 -13.77 -19.79 -11.98
N THR A 167 -13.72 -21.03 -12.36
CA THR A 167 -14.73 -22.01 -11.97
C THR A 167 -14.51 -22.49 -10.53
N TYR A 168 -15.60 -22.83 -9.85
CA TYR A 168 -15.56 -23.64 -8.65
C TYR A 168 -16.61 -24.75 -8.70
N VAL A 169 -16.38 -25.80 -7.92
CA VAL A 169 -17.32 -26.91 -7.74
C VAL A 169 -17.61 -27.04 -6.25
N MET A 170 -18.89 -26.89 -5.86
CA MET A 170 -19.35 -27.07 -4.48
C MET A 170 -20.26 -28.30 -4.45
N ASP A 171 -19.86 -29.39 -3.75
CA ASP A 171 -20.59 -30.67 -3.68
C ASP A 171 -21.05 -31.17 -5.05
N GLY A 172 -20.17 -31.13 -6.05
CA GLY A 172 -20.46 -31.54 -7.42
C GLY A 172 -21.23 -30.52 -8.29
N ARG A 173 -21.65 -29.39 -7.74
CA ARG A 173 -22.29 -28.30 -8.49
C ARG A 173 -21.24 -27.33 -9.02
N LEU A 174 -21.19 -27.19 -10.35
CA LEU A 174 -20.28 -26.29 -11.05
C LEU A 174 -20.82 -24.86 -11.08
N ASN A 175 -20.00 -23.88 -10.74
CA ASN A 175 -20.32 -22.45 -10.81
C ASN A 175 -19.06 -21.62 -11.12
N ARG A 176 -19.17 -20.30 -11.14
CA ARG A 176 -18.07 -19.35 -11.37
C ARG A 176 -18.07 -18.24 -10.32
N PHE A 177 -16.89 -17.81 -9.93
CA PHE A 177 -16.73 -16.59 -9.15
C PHE A 177 -17.19 -15.37 -9.97
N PRO A 178 -18.17 -14.58 -9.45
CA PRO A 178 -18.70 -13.45 -10.21
C PRO A 178 -17.69 -12.33 -10.35
N ARG A 179 -17.66 -11.65 -11.51
CA ARG A 179 -16.81 -10.47 -11.70
C ARG A 179 -17.28 -9.27 -10.88
N TYR A 180 -18.58 -9.01 -10.82
CA TYR A 180 -19.19 -7.98 -9.97
C TYR A 180 -19.77 -8.60 -8.71
N ALA A 181 -20.00 -7.80 -7.69
CA ALA A 181 -20.60 -8.26 -6.43
C ALA A 181 -22.02 -8.82 -6.65
N ALA A 182 -22.25 -10.06 -6.25
CA ALA A 182 -23.44 -10.82 -6.67
C ALA A 182 -24.17 -11.60 -5.56
N SER A 183 -23.71 -11.60 -4.30
CA SER A 183 -24.48 -12.23 -3.20
C SER A 183 -25.82 -11.54 -2.98
N GLN A 184 -26.84 -12.32 -2.66
CA GLN A 184 -28.04 -11.75 -2.08
C GLN A 184 -27.75 -11.16 -0.70
N THR A 185 -28.53 -10.18 -0.27
CA THR A 185 -28.33 -9.49 0.98
C THR A 185 -29.59 -9.39 1.80
N VAL A 186 -29.43 -9.30 3.12
CA VAL A 186 -30.48 -8.92 4.07
C VAL A 186 -30.01 -7.71 4.87
N THR A 187 -30.93 -6.99 5.49
CA THR A 187 -30.58 -5.91 6.42
C THR A 187 -30.81 -6.35 7.86
N ARG A 188 -29.83 -6.06 8.75
CA ARG A 188 -29.91 -6.36 10.19
C ARG A 188 -29.71 -5.09 11.01
N PRO A 189 -30.22 -5.04 12.26
CA PRO A 189 -29.93 -3.93 13.17
C PRO A 189 -28.45 -3.76 13.43
N ASN A 190 -27.94 -2.53 13.39
CA ASN A 190 -26.53 -2.22 13.69
C ASN A 190 -26.08 -2.72 15.07
N SER A 191 -26.98 -2.79 16.04
CA SER A 191 -26.72 -3.35 17.37
C SER A 191 -26.33 -4.83 17.39
N GLU A 192 -26.58 -5.56 16.31
CA GLU A 192 -26.21 -6.96 16.16
C GLU A 192 -24.78 -7.16 15.64
N LYS A 193 -24.14 -6.11 15.09
CA LYS A 193 -22.81 -6.20 14.50
C LYS A 193 -21.71 -5.98 15.54
N PRO A 194 -20.81 -6.95 15.80
CA PRO A 194 -19.63 -6.74 16.62
C PRO A 194 -18.69 -5.74 15.93
N ARG A 195 -18.28 -4.69 16.64
CA ARG A 195 -17.45 -3.60 16.10
C ARG A 195 -16.21 -3.35 16.94
N GLN A 196 -15.17 -2.80 16.30
CA GLN A 196 -13.89 -2.48 16.92
C GLN A 196 -14.00 -1.32 17.90
N PHE A 197 -14.80 -0.30 17.59
CA PHE A 197 -14.95 0.89 18.38
C PHE A 197 -16.31 0.93 19.07
N LYS A 198 -16.30 1.17 20.38
CA LYS A 198 -17.52 1.30 21.19
C LYS A 198 -17.77 2.77 21.51
N GLY A 199 -19.04 3.16 21.58
CA GLY A 199 -19.45 4.48 22.04
C GLY A 199 -19.87 5.45 20.94
N PHE A 200 -19.54 5.23 19.69
CA PHE A 200 -20.12 5.99 18.61
C PHE A 200 -21.50 5.45 18.25
N LYS A 201 -22.47 6.36 18.14
CA LYS A 201 -23.72 6.04 17.49
C LYS A 201 -23.42 5.83 16.03
N THR A 202 -23.64 4.62 15.55
CA THR A 202 -23.61 4.34 14.13
C THR A 202 -24.88 4.92 13.50
N TYR A 203 -24.66 5.88 12.61
CA TYR A 203 -25.72 6.31 11.73
C TYR A 203 -25.44 5.65 10.38
N ASP A 204 -26.41 4.91 9.84
CA ASP A 204 -26.37 4.75 8.41
C ASP A 204 -26.75 6.11 7.80
N ASP A 205 -26.27 6.37 6.61
CA ASP A 205 -26.54 7.55 5.81
C ASP A 205 -28.05 7.80 5.56
N ARG A 206 -28.91 6.86 5.97
CA ARG A 206 -30.36 6.87 5.78
C ARG A 206 -31.14 6.86 7.10
N GLY A 207 -30.49 6.92 8.24
CA GLY A 207 -31.13 6.93 9.55
C GLY A 207 -31.89 5.65 9.89
N THR A 208 -31.65 4.54 9.16
CA THR A 208 -32.36 3.28 9.39
C THR A 208 -31.74 2.48 10.53
N ASN A 209 -30.51 2.80 10.91
CA ASN A 209 -29.74 2.11 11.95
C ASN A 209 -29.61 0.60 11.67
N ARG A 210 -29.39 0.23 10.42
CA ARG A 210 -29.28 -1.15 9.93
C ARG A 210 -28.05 -1.28 9.03
N PHE A 211 -27.41 -2.45 9.08
CA PHE A 211 -26.34 -2.81 8.15
C PHE A 211 -26.80 -3.85 7.13
N VAL A 212 -26.11 -3.91 6.01
CA VAL A 212 -26.28 -4.94 4.98
C VAL A 212 -25.46 -6.17 5.39
N ASP A 213 -26.08 -7.34 5.33
CA ASP A 213 -25.47 -8.63 5.64
C ASP A 213 -25.59 -9.54 4.41
N PRO A 214 -24.47 -9.91 3.74
CA PRO A 214 -24.51 -10.81 2.60
C PRO A 214 -24.95 -12.23 3.00
N LEU A 215 -25.75 -12.85 2.15
CA LEU A 215 -26.11 -14.26 2.25
C LEU A 215 -25.09 -15.12 1.47
N PRO A 216 -24.92 -16.41 1.84
CA PRO A 216 -24.06 -17.29 1.07
C PRO A 216 -24.49 -17.39 -0.40
N MET A 217 -23.54 -17.32 -1.31
CA MET A 217 -23.77 -17.67 -2.73
C MET A 217 -24.02 -19.16 -2.90
N GLU A 218 -23.33 -19.97 -2.11
CA GLU A 218 -23.39 -21.44 -2.17
C GLU A 218 -23.02 -22.01 -0.79
N THR A 219 -23.55 -23.21 -0.47
CA THR A 219 -23.20 -23.96 0.74
C THR A 219 -22.96 -25.43 0.40
N GLY A 220 -22.12 -26.10 1.19
CA GLY A 220 -21.79 -27.51 1.00
C GLY A 220 -20.73 -27.98 1.99
N HIS A 221 -20.17 -29.14 1.73
CA HIS A 221 -19.12 -29.76 2.57
C HIS A 221 -17.76 -29.85 1.86
N GLU A 222 -17.75 -29.72 0.56
CA GLU A 222 -16.53 -29.70 -0.27
C GLU A 222 -16.60 -28.60 -1.32
N ILE A 223 -15.53 -27.84 -1.46
CA ILE A 223 -15.34 -26.90 -2.57
C ILE A 223 -13.99 -27.13 -3.23
N ILE A 224 -13.99 -27.12 -4.56
CA ILE A 224 -12.77 -27.04 -5.38
C ILE A 224 -12.82 -25.72 -6.14
N VAL A 225 -11.92 -24.81 -5.84
CA VAL A 225 -11.86 -23.49 -6.51
C VAL A 225 -10.83 -23.52 -7.63
N ALA A 226 -11.07 -22.73 -8.70
CA ALA A 226 -10.22 -22.58 -9.87
C ALA A 226 -9.90 -23.92 -10.57
N THR A 227 -10.92 -24.74 -10.83
CA THR A 227 -10.75 -26.02 -11.54
C THR A 227 -10.23 -25.86 -12.96
N ASP A 228 -10.34 -24.65 -13.52
CA ASP A 228 -9.85 -24.24 -14.84
C ASP A 228 -8.46 -23.56 -14.79
N ALA A 229 -7.84 -23.47 -13.60
CA ALA A 229 -6.51 -22.84 -13.41
C ALA A 229 -5.69 -23.64 -12.39
N PRO A 230 -4.95 -24.68 -12.82
CA PRO A 230 -4.20 -25.56 -11.92
C PRO A 230 -3.24 -24.81 -10.97
N GLU A 231 -2.68 -23.69 -11.40
CA GLU A 231 -1.79 -22.86 -10.61
C GLU A 231 -2.51 -22.05 -9.51
N ARG A 232 -3.83 -22.11 -9.44
CA ARG A 232 -4.68 -21.44 -8.44
C ARG A 232 -5.63 -22.39 -7.73
N MET A 233 -5.65 -23.65 -8.13
CA MET A 233 -6.63 -24.63 -7.67
C MET A 233 -6.41 -25.00 -6.19
N ILE A 234 -7.49 -24.95 -5.41
CA ILE A 234 -7.53 -25.38 -3.99
C ILE A 234 -8.76 -26.27 -3.80
N ARG A 235 -8.58 -27.41 -3.14
CA ARG A 235 -9.67 -28.22 -2.63
C ARG A 235 -9.80 -28.00 -1.13
N ILE A 236 -11.01 -27.73 -0.66
CA ILE A 236 -11.32 -27.55 0.76
C ILE A 236 -12.51 -28.41 1.08
N SER A 237 -12.41 -29.20 2.16
CA SER A 237 -13.51 -30.02 2.64
C SER A 237 -13.63 -29.98 4.15
N SER A 238 -14.85 -30.19 4.66
CA SER A 238 -15.16 -30.33 6.07
C SER A 238 -16.21 -31.43 6.25
N GLU A 239 -15.93 -32.37 7.15
CA GLU A 239 -16.87 -33.45 7.50
C GLU A 239 -17.78 -33.07 8.67
N ASP A 240 -17.35 -32.13 9.51
CA ASP A 240 -18.01 -31.76 10.77
C ASP A 240 -18.75 -30.42 10.72
N SER A 241 -18.59 -29.63 9.65
CA SER A 241 -19.21 -28.31 9.52
C SER A 241 -19.56 -27.98 8.06
N GLU A 242 -20.61 -27.19 7.86
CA GLU A 242 -20.98 -26.66 6.55
C GLU A 242 -19.99 -25.56 6.13
N LEU A 243 -19.58 -25.59 4.87
CA LEU A 243 -18.86 -24.54 4.19
C LEU A 243 -19.84 -23.57 3.54
N GLN A 244 -19.69 -22.28 3.78
CA GLN A 244 -20.53 -21.22 3.24
C GLN A 244 -19.64 -20.26 2.44
N LEU A 245 -19.93 -20.08 1.14
CA LEU A 245 -19.19 -19.17 0.25
C LEU A 245 -19.97 -17.86 0.10
N PHE A 246 -19.33 -16.74 0.40
CA PHE A 246 -19.89 -15.40 0.30
C PHE A 246 -19.11 -14.54 -0.71
N ASP A 247 -19.81 -13.56 -1.29
CA ASP A 247 -19.19 -12.42 -1.95
C ASP A 247 -19.20 -11.21 -1.01
N GLY A 248 -18.10 -10.98 -0.31
CA GLY A 248 -17.99 -9.86 0.64
C GLY A 248 -18.00 -8.50 -0.02
N ARG A 249 -17.73 -8.41 -1.32
CA ARG A 249 -17.75 -7.16 -2.10
C ARG A 249 -19.15 -6.52 -2.20
N MET A 250 -20.18 -7.20 -1.70
CA MET A 250 -21.48 -6.58 -1.46
C MET A 250 -21.43 -5.45 -0.42
N LEU A 251 -20.38 -5.41 0.40
CA LEU A 251 -20.13 -4.38 1.39
C LEU A 251 -19.04 -3.42 0.89
N ALA A 252 -19.21 -2.14 1.18
CA ALA A 252 -18.29 -1.11 0.69
C ALA A 252 -16.85 -1.30 1.20
N GLN A 253 -16.70 -1.89 2.39
CA GLN A 253 -15.41 -2.05 3.07
C GLN A 253 -14.94 -3.50 3.18
N ASN A 254 -15.49 -4.40 2.37
CA ASN A 254 -14.97 -5.75 2.20
C ASN A 254 -14.67 -6.02 0.73
N GLY A 255 -13.46 -6.46 0.46
CA GLY A 255 -12.99 -6.67 -0.89
C GLY A 255 -12.85 -8.13 -1.33
N TRP A 256 -13.36 -9.12 -0.61
CA TRP A 256 -12.95 -10.51 -0.73
C TRP A 256 -14.11 -11.48 -1.02
N TYR A 257 -13.80 -12.65 -1.64
CA TYR A 257 -14.68 -13.80 -1.50
C TYR A 257 -14.34 -14.49 -0.18
N VAL A 258 -15.34 -14.85 0.61
CA VAL A 258 -15.15 -15.43 1.95
C VAL A 258 -15.69 -16.84 1.98
N LEU A 259 -14.88 -17.81 2.35
CA LEU A 259 -15.35 -19.15 2.72
C LEU A 259 -15.36 -19.24 4.23
N ARG A 260 -16.47 -19.75 4.79
CA ARG A 260 -16.74 -19.73 6.21
C ARG A 260 -17.40 -21.01 6.72
N SER A 261 -17.08 -21.42 7.95
CA SER A 261 -17.91 -22.32 8.77
C SER A 261 -18.26 -21.65 10.09
N VAL A 262 -19.54 -21.65 10.43
CA VAL A 262 -20.04 -21.10 11.70
C VAL A 262 -19.63 -22.04 12.85
N LEU A 263 -19.15 -21.50 13.96
CA LEU A 263 -18.81 -22.26 15.14
C LEU A 263 -20.10 -22.77 15.82
N PRO A 264 -20.20 -24.07 16.15
CA PRO A 264 -21.38 -24.61 16.80
C PRO A 264 -21.53 -24.05 18.23
N THR A 265 -22.76 -23.68 18.60
CA THR A 265 -23.08 -23.24 19.96
C THR A 265 -23.08 -24.39 20.94
N GLY A 266 -22.69 -24.14 22.20
CA GLY A 266 -22.75 -25.12 23.30
C GLY A 266 -21.69 -26.22 23.20
N LYS A 267 -20.80 -26.24 22.22
CA LYS A 267 -19.73 -27.22 22.06
C LYS A 267 -18.38 -26.66 22.52
N THR A 268 -17.52 -27.59 22.99
CA THR A 268 -16.12 -27.35 23.36
C THR A 268 -15.23 -28.41 22.73
N GLY A 269 -13.91 -28.30 22.87
CA GLY A 269 -12.95 -29.16 22.23
C GLY A 269 -12.74 -28.80 20.75
N LYS A 270 -12.50 -29.78 19.89
CA LYS A 270 -12.39 -29.57 18.44
C LYS A 270 -13.78 -29.38 17.86
N VAL A 271 -14.05 -28.19 17.31
CA VAL A 271 -15.43 -27.78 16.91
C VAL A 271 -15.59 -27.59 15.41
N VAL A 272 -14.51 -27.31 14.68
CA VAL A 272 -14.48 -27.20 13.21
C VAL A 272 -13.19 -27.83 12.71
N THR A 273 -13.27 -28.60 11.62
CA THR A 273 -12.11 -29.17 10.96
C THR A 273 -12.22 -29.00 9.44
N TRP A 274 -11.23 -28.34 8.85
CA TRP A 274 -11.09 -28.22 7.39
C TRP A 274 -9.86 -28.97 6.92
N THR A 275 -9.97 -29.70 5.81
CA THR A 275 -8.84 -30.18 5.02
C THR A 275 -8.66 -29.26 3.84
N VAL A 276 -7.50 -28.61 3.75
CA VAL A 276 -7.17 -27.63 2.69
C VAL A 276 -6.00 -28.18 1.87
N GLU A 277 -6.27 -28.50 0.61
CA GLU A 277 -5.28 -29.05 -0.32
C GLU A 277 -5.04 -28.06 -1.48
N PRO A 278 -4.05 -27.14 -1.36
CA PRO A 278 -3.64 -26.29 -2.47
C PRO A 278 -2.89 -27.11 -3.51
N HIS A 279 -3.23 -26.98 -4.77
CA HIS A 279 -2.59 -27.73 -5.85
C HIS A 279 -1.22 -27.14 -6.22
N ALA A 280 -0.18 -27.97 -6.30
CA ALA A 280 1.12 -27.59 -6.85
C ALA A 280 1.30 -28.18 -8.25
N VAL A 281 1.60 -27.34 -9.23
CA VAL A 281 1.93 -27.79 -10.59
C VAL A 281 3.25 -28.55 -10.57
N PRO A 282 3.30 -29.79 -11.03
CA PRO A 282 4.53 -30.59 -11.01
C PRO A 282 5.66 -29.92 -11.81
N GLY A 283 6.85 -29.84 -11.18
CA GLY A 283 8.03 -29.28 -11.83
C GLY A 283 7.99 -27.76 -12.02
N TRP A 284 7.04 -27.06 -11.42
CA TRP A 284 7.00 -25.60 -11.50
C TRP A 284 8.25 -24.98 -10.87
N ILE A 285 8.86 -24.06 -11.59
CA ILE A 285 9.94 -23.19 -11.17
C ILE A 285 9.51 -21.77 -11.52
N ARG A 286 9.71 -20.83 -10.61
CA ARG A 286 9.38 -19.43 -10.88
C ARG A 286 10.28 -18.88 -11.98
N GLU A 287 9.68 -18.28 -13.00
CA GLU A 287 10.44 -17.60 -14.06
C GLU A 287 11.31 -16.48 -13.50
N PRO A 288 12.49 -16.24 -14.09
CA PRO A 288 13.35 -15.12 -13.71
C PRO A 288 12.61 -13.78 -13.75
N ASN A 289 12.73 -12.98 -12.71
CA ASN A 289 12.30 -11.59 -12.74
C ASN A 289 13.48 -10.67 -13.03
N ILE A 290 13.44 -9.93 -14.13
CA ILE A 290 14.50 -9.00 -14.52
C ILE A 290 14.10 -7.60 -14.06
N GLY A 291 14.64 -7.14 -12.94
CA GLY A 291 14.46 -5.79 -12.41
C GLY A 291 15.34 -4.79 -13.17
N PHE A 292 14.70 -3.80 -13.79
CA PHE A 292 15.36 -2.73 -14.54
C PHE A 292 14.50 -1.46 -14.49
N SER A 293 15.03 -0.31 -14.91
CA SER A 293 14.25 0.93 -14.96
C SER A 293 13.29 0.93 -16.16
N GLN A 294 12.01 0.94 -15.90
CA GLN A 294 10.92 1.06 -16.90
C GLN A 294 10.96 2.41 -17.65
N VAL A 295 11.49 3.45 -17.04
CA VAL A 295 11.71 4.75 -17.67
C VAL A 295 12.87 4.71 -18.66
N GLY A 296 13.82 3.82 -18.43
CA GLY A 296 15.07 3.73 -19.20
C GLY A 296 16.25 4.39 -18.50
N TYR A 297 17.25 4.78 -19.26
CA TYR A 297 18.54 5.23 -18.75
C TYR A 297 19.09 6.38 -19.60
N ILE A 298 19.78 7.33 -18.98
CA ILE A 298 20.65 8.23 -19.77
C ILE A 298 21.94 7.49 -20.15
N PRO A 299 22.58 7.87 -21.29
CA PRO A 299 23.77 7.19 -21.79
C PRO A 299 24.89 7.04 -20.78
N GLU A 300 25.14 8.06 -19.94
CA GLU A 300 26.28 8.19 -19.06
C GLU A 300 26.08 7.53 -17.67
N GLN A 301 24.85 7.17 -17.27
CA GLN A 301 24.61 6.55 -15.97
C GLN A 301 25.01 5.08 -15.92
N PRO A 302 25.30 4.52 -14.73
CA PRO A 302 25.38 3.09 -14.54
C PRO A 302 24.05 2.40 -14.89
N LYS A 303 24.13 1.33 -15.69
CA LYS A 303 22.99 0.55 -16.16
C LYS A 303 23.13 -0.90 -15.71
N ILE A 304 22.51 -1.22 -14.57
CA ILE A 304 22.60 -2.53 -13.93
C ILE A 304 21.19 -3.09 -13.76
N ALA A 305 20.92 -4.22 -14.40
CA ALA A 305 19.72 -5.00 -14.11
C ALA A 305 20.00 -6.00 -12.98
N VAL A 306 18.98 -6.20 -12.11
CA VAL A 306 19.03 -7.19 -11.03
C VAL A 306 18.06 -8.31 -11.40
N ILE A 307 18.58 -9.53 -11.54
CA ILE A 307 17.80 -10.70 -11.97
C ILE A 307 17.55 -11.58 -10.74
N GLU A 308 16.28 -11.77 -10.42
CA GLU A 308 15.79 -12.61 -9.33
C GLU A 308 15.43 -13.99 -9.86
N LEU A 309 16.01 -15.03 -9.28
CA LEU A 309 15.92 -16.43 -9.72
C LEU A 309 15.31 -17.32 -8.63
N ASP A 310 14.46 -18.26 -9.02
CA ASP A 310 14.12 -19.37 -8.14
C ASP A 310 15.40 -20.08 -7.68
N LYS A 311 15.43 -20.57 -6.44
CA LYS A 311 16.60 -21.31 -5.92
C LYS A 311 16.93 -22.56 -6.71
N GLN A 312 15.95 -23.11 -7.43
CA GLN A 312 16.12 -24.29 -8.29
C GLN A 312 16.47 -23.92 -9.75
N ASP A 313 16.38 -22.66 -10.14
CA ASP A 313 16.75 -22.21 -11.48
C ASP A 313 18.27 -22.05 -11.57
N PRO A 314 18.97 -22.84 -12.42
CA PRO A 314 20.42 -22.73 -12.54
C PRO A 314 20.82 -21.37 -13.14
N VAL A 315 21.83 -20.75 -12.53
CA VAL A 315 22.38 -19.49 -13.00
C VAL A 315 22.95 -19.67 -14.42
N LYS A 316 22.46 -18.88 -15.38
CA LYS A 316 23.02 -18.79 -16.73
C LYS A 316 24.18 -17.80 -16.73
N ALA A 317 25.26 -18.12 -17.43
CA ALA A 317 26.52 -17.38 -17.39
C ALA A 317 26.42 -15.94 -17.95
N THR A 318 25.51 -15.71 -18.90
CA THR A 318 25.40 -14.44 -19.63
C THR A 318 23.95 -13.95 -19.73
N ALA A 319 23.83 -12.62 -19.90
CA ALA A 319 22.61 -11.96 -20.36
C ALA A 319 22.93 -11.11 -21.59
N SER A 320 21.94 -10.79 -22.40
CA SER A 320 22.10 -10.03 -23.66
C SER A 320 21.23 -8.78 -23.63
N LEU A 321 21.75 -7.69 -24.17
CA LEU A 321 21.02 -6.49 -24.50
C LEU A 321 20.76 -6.46 -26.02
N TRP A 322 19.52 -6.33 -26.40
CA TRP A 322 19.08 -6.27 -27.79
C TRP A 322 18.57 -4.89 -28.12
N ARG A 323 18.95 -4.39 -29.30
CA ARG A 323 18.48 -3.12 -29.85
C ARG A 323 17.40 -3.36 -30.89
N ILE A 324 16.35 -2.55 -30.85
CA ILE A 324 15.33 -2.48 -31.89
C ILE A 324 15.70 -1.33 -32.83
N LYS A 325 15.90 -1.66 -34.10
CA LYS A 325 16.23 -0.68 -35.16
C LYS A 325 14.99 0.05 -35.65
N THR A 326 15.20 1.12 -36.38
CA THR A 326 14.15 1.96 -36.97
C THR A 326 13.26 1.20 -37.99
N ASP A 327 13.78 0.11 -38.57
CA ASP A 327 13.05 -0.79 -39.49
C ASP A 327 12.30 -1.93 -38.73
N GLY A 328 12.36 -1.92 -37.38
CA GLY A 328 11.74 -2.94 -36.50
C GLY A 328 12.57 -4.22 -36.37
N THR A 329 13.69 -4.36 -37.08
CA THR A 329 14.59 -5.50 -36.89
C THR A 329 15.35 -5.41 -35.59
N LYS A 330 15.81 -6.55 -35.06
CA LYS A 330 16.48 -6.65 -33.76
C LYS A 330 17.92 -7.10 -33.95
N GLU A 331 18.85 -6.46 -33.25
CA GLU A 331 20.25 -6.87 -33.24
C GLU A 331 20.73 -6.99 -31.79
N LYS A 332 21.65 -7.92 -31.54
CA LYS A 332 22.32 -8.05 -30.26
C LYS A 332 23.33 -6.92 -30.15
N ALA A 333 23.03 -5.92 -29.29
CA ALA A 333 23.87 -4.77 -29.06
C ALA A 333 25.02 -5.06 -28.06
N PHE A 334 24.74 -5.92 -27.08
CA PHE A 334 25.71 -6.28 -26.04
C PHE A 334 25.42 -7.67 -25.49
N GLU A 335 26.44 -8.41 -25.11
CA GLU A 335 26.37 -9.63 -24.32
C GLU A 335 27.45 -9.58 -23.24
N GLY A 336 27.07 -9.82 -22.00
CA GLY A 336 27.98 -9.77 -20.87
C GLY A 336 27.72 -10.89 -19.87
N ALA A 337 28.75 -11.21 -19.11
CA ALA A 337 28.64 -12.14 -17.99
C ALA A 337 27.74 -11.55 -16.91
N VAL A 338 26.89 -12.38 -16.30
CA VAL A 338 26.19 -11.99 -15.08
C VAL A 338 27.10 -12.21 -13.87
N LYS A 339 26.97 -11.34 -12.88
CA LYS A 339 27.71 -11.43 -11.62
C LYS A 339 26.76 -11.92 -10.54
N GLU A 340 27.07 -13.02 -9.90
CA GLU A 340 26.32 -13.50 -8.75
C GLU A 340 26.42 -12.49 -7.60
N TRP A 341 25.27 -12.15 -7.02
CA TRP A 341 25.17 -11.40 -5.77
C TRP A 341 24.97 -12.37 -4.59
N GLY A 342 24.16 -13.41 -4.79
CA GLY A 342 23.88 -14.46 -3.81
C GLY A 342 22.41 -14.56 -3.40
N PRO A 343 22.12 -15.31 -2.33
CA PRO A 343 20.75 -15.48 -1.82
C PRO A 343 20.28 -14.23 -1.04
N TYR A 344 19.03 -13.86 -1.25
CA TYR A 344 18.34 -12.87 -0.45
C TYR A 344 16.90 -13.33 -0.24
N TYR A 345 16.53 -13.62 1.01
CA TYR A 345 15.26 -14.26 1.37
C TYR A 345 14.98 -15.54 0.54
N LYS A 346 13.89 -15.55 -0.21
CA LYS A 346 13.39 -16.72 -0.93
C LYS A 346 14.14 -17.03 -2.22
N TYR A 347 14.87 -16.08 -2.81
CA TYR A 347 15.43 -16.15 -4.15
C TYR A 347 16.95 -16.01 -4.18
N ASN A 348 17.54 -16.37 -5.33
CA ASN A 348 18.92 -16.06 -5.67
C ASN A 348 18.97 -14.87 -6.63
N TYR A 349 20.04 -14.09 -6.56
CA TYR A 349 20.17 -12.87 -7.36
C TYR A 349 21.47 -12.82 -8.13
N VAL A 350 21.38 -12.36 -9.39
CA VAL A 350 22.52 -12.03 -10.21
C VAL A 350 22.37 -10.62 -10.77
N LYS A 351 23.48 -9.96 -11.10
CA LYS A 351 23.50 -8.62 -11.70
C LYS A 351 24.03 -8.68 -13.12
N PHE A 352 23.38 -7.97 -14.03
CA PHE A 352 23.79 -7.78 -15.40
C PHE A 352 24.14 -6.31 -15.64
N ASP A 353 25.41 -6.01 -15.87
CA ASP A 353 25.94 -4.67 -16.09
C ASP A 353 26.12 -4.42 -17.59
N PHE A 354 25.36 -3.48 -18.13
CA PHE A 354 25.46 -3.02 -19.52
C PHE A 354 25.78 -1.51 -19.62
N SER A 355 26.47 -0.97 -18.58
CA SER A 355 26.83 0.45 -18.48
C SER A 355 27.67 0.95 -19.66
N SER A 356 28.43 0.06 -20.33
CA SER A 356 29.22 0.38 -21.50
C SER A 356 28.43 0.73 -22.75
N VAL A 357 27.12 0.48 -22.77
CA VAL A 357 26.28 0.83 -23.91
C VAL A 357 25.78 2.27 -23.74
N HIS A 358 26.28 3.18 -24.58
CA HIS A 358 25.96 4.61 -24.54
C HIS A 358 25.11 5.07 -25.72
N GLU A 359 24.93 4.23 -26.74
CA GLU A 359 24.23 4.61 -27.95
C GLU A 359 22.73 4.79 -27.69
N PRO A 360 22.12 5.94 -28.03
CA PRO A 360 20.69 6.15 -27.89
C PRO A 360 19.87 5.16 -28.74
N GLY A 361 18.76 4.69 -28.18
CA GLY A 361 17.89 3.73 -28.88
C GLY A 361 16.89 3.05 -27.98
N VAL A 362 16.14 2.13 -28.60
CA VAL A 362 15.18 1.26 -27.91
C VAL A 362 15.80 -0.11 -27.68
N TYR A 363 15.75 -0.58 -26.45
CA TYR A 363 16.41 -1.82 -26.04
C TYR A 363 15.51 -2.73 -25.22
N TYR A 364 15.85 -4.02 -25.15
CA TYR A 364 15.34 -4.95 -24.16
C TYR A 364 16.45 -5.88 -23.67
N ILE A 365 16.32 -6.38 -22.45
CA ILE A 365 17.22 -7.37 -21.86
C ILE A 365 16.65 -8.75 -22.05
N GLN A 366 17.52 -9.72 -22.36
CA GLN A 366 17.21 -11.14 -22.43
C GLN A 366 18.14 -11.94 -21.54
N TYR A 367 17.55 -12.77 -20.64
CA TYR A 367 18.24 -13.74 -19.81
C TYR A 367 17.61 -15.12 -20.03
N GLY A 368 18.31 -16.01 -20.70
CA GLY A 368 17.74 -17.25 -21.19
C GLY A 368 16.53 -17.00 -22.10
N ASP A 369 15.38 -17.56 -21.74
CA ASP A 369 14.13 -17.39 -22.48
C ASP A 369 13.31 -16.18 -22.04
N THR A 370 13.63 -15.63 -20.85
CA THR A 370 12.96 -14.45 -20.29
C THR A 370 13.43 -13.16 -20.94
N LYS A 371 12.49 -12.29 -21.30
CA LYS A 371 12.74 -10.98 -21.92
C LYS A 371 12.02 -9.90 -21.14
N THR A 372 12.67 -8.71 -21.06
CA THR A 372 12.02 -7.52 -20.53
C THR A 372 11.08 -6.89 -21.55
N ASN A 373 10.28 -5.94 -21.08
CA ASN A 373 9.70 -4.92 -21.95
C ASN A 373 10.82 -4.06 -22.58
N ASP A 374 10.44 -3.33 -23.63
CA ASP A 374 11.34 -2.38 -24.27
C ASP A 374 11.52 -1.15 -23.37
N PHE A 375 12.73 -0.57 -23.39
CA PHE A 375 13.07 0.67 -22.68
C PHE A 375 14.00 1.54 -23.52
N LEU A 376 14.14 2.81 -23.15
CA LEU A 376 14.99 3.77 -23.86
C LEU A 376 16.36 3.92 -23.18
N ILE A 377 17.38 4.07 -23.99
CA ILE A 377 18.63 4.75 -23.60
C ILE A 377 18.61 6.09 -24.34
N ASP A 378 18.38 7.18 -23.64
CA ASP A 378 18.30 8.52 -24.23
C ASP A 378 18.42 9.60 -23.14
N LYS A 379 18.98 10.77 -23.48
CA LYS A 379 19.18 11.89 -22.54
C LYS A 379 17.88 12.44 -21.98
N SER A 380 16.76 12.29 -22.67
CA SER A 380 15.47 12.86 -22.32
C SER A 380 14.58 11.97 -21.46
N VAL A 381 14.99 10.73 -21.13
CA VAL A 381 14.12 9.74 -20.48
C VAL A 381 13.51 10.21 -19.15
N TYR A 382 14.19 11.08 -18.44
CA TYR A 382 13.74 11.58 -17.15
C TYR A 382 13.00 12.95 -17.20
N ASN A 383 12.83 13.55 -18.37
CA ASN A 383 12.27 14.90 -18.47
C ASN A 383 10.86 15.00 -17.93
N LYS A 384 10.05 13.95 -18.07
CA LYS A 384 8.61 13.93 -17.77
C LYS A 384 8.23 13.06 -16.56
N ILE A 385 9.17 12.65 -15.74
CA ILE A 385 8.89 11.68 -14.66
C ILE A 385 7.92 12.20 -13.58
N THR A 386 7.84 13.52 -13.37
CA THR A 386 6.94 14.13 -12.39
C THR A 386 5.63 14.66 -12.99
N ASP A 387 5.53 14.71 -14.31
CA ASP A 387 4.46 15.45 -14.99
C ASP A 387 3.07 14.90 -14.63
N ALA A 388 2.86 13.60 -14.72
CA ALA A 388 1.57 13.00 -14.38
C ALA A 388 1.16 13.25 -12.91
N THR A 389 2.12 13.31 -11.99
CA THR A 389 1.85 13.59 -10.57
C THR A 389 1.42 15.04 -10.37
N THR A 390 2.11 15.98 -11.02
CA THR A 390 1.79 17.41 -10.89
C THR A 390 0.56 17.83 -11.68
N ASP A 391 0.36 17.25 -12.87
CA ASP A 391 -0.71 17.69 -13.78
C ASP A 391 -2.08 17.05 -13.46
N ILE A 392 -2.08 15.87 -12.82
CA ILE A 392 -3.30 15.10 -12.62
C ILE A 392 -3.48 14.76 -11.13
N TRP A 393 -2.52 14.03 -10.54
CA TRP A 393 -2.75 13.41 -9.22
C TRP A 393 -2.89 14.44 -8.10
N ILE A 394 -2.04 15.47 -8.03
CA ILE A 394 -2.13 16.53 -7.02
C ILE A 394 -3.41 17.36 -7.20
N PRO A 395 -3.75 17.85 -8.41
CA PRO A 395 -4.99 18.61 -8.62
C PRO A 395 -6.27 17.86 -8.20
N ILE A 396 -6.37 16.56 -8.46
CA ILE A 396 -7.57 15.79 -8.06
C ILE A 396 -7.70 15.59 -6.55
N HIS A 397 -6.66 15.92 -5.77
CA HIS A 397 -6.70 15.90 -4.30
C HIS A 397 -6.97 17.29 -3.69
N MET A 398 -7.18 18.33 -4.50
CA MET A 398 -7.51 19.66 -3.98
C MET A 398 -8.92 19.67 -3.39
N ASN A 399 -9.01 19.75 -2.05
CA ASN A 399 -10.28 19.76 -1.34
C ASN A 399 -11.00 21.11 -1.50
N HIS A 400 -12.31 21.16 -1.28
CA HIS A 400 -13.16 22.35 -1.41
C HIS A 400 -13.20 22.98 -2.81
N MET A 401 -12.76 22.25 -3.82
CA MET A 401 -12.69 22.68 -5.21
C MET A 401 -13.56 21.77 -6.08
N TYR A 402 -14.15 22.33 -7.12
CA TYR A 402 -14.69 21.55 -8.23
C TYR A 402 -13.52 21.27 -9.19
N VAL A 403 -13.17 19.98 -9.36
CA VAL A 403 -12.03 19.58 -10.19
C VAL A 403 -12.50 18.96 -11.50
N ASN A 404 -12.09 19.57 -12.61
CA ASN A 404 -12.50 19.21 -13.95
C ASN A 404 -11.31 18.90 -14.86
N GLU A 405 -11.55 18.08 -15.85
CA GLU A 405 -10.67 17.82 -16.98
C GLU A 405 -11.51 17.90 -18.26
N GLY A 406 -10.95 18.25 -19.39
CA GLY A 406 -11.69 18.56 -20.60
C GLY A 406 -12.76 17.55 -21.05
N TYR A 407 -12.68 16.32 -20.59
CA TYR A 407 -13.62 15.25 -20.94
C TYR A 407 -14.31 14.57 -19.75
N ARG A 408 -13.95 14.93 -18.50
CA ARG A 408 -14.56 14.36 -17.28
C ARG A 408 -14.49 15.32 -16.09
N THR A 409 -15.37 15.13 -15.14
CA THR A 409 -15.30 15.71 -13.81
C THR A 409 -14.71 14.68 -12.87
N TRP A 410 -13.65 15.03 -12.12
CA TRP A 410 -13.05 14.17 -11.12
C TRP A 410 -13.89 14.16 -9.84
N HIS A 411 -14.27 15.35 -9.36
CA HIS A 411 -15.21 15.52 -8.26
C HIS A 411 -15.83 16.92 -8.26
N GLY A 412 -16.99 17.04 -7.63
CA GLY A 412 -17.61 18.32 -7.32
C GLY A 412 -16.91 19.04 -6.17
N GLU A 413 -17.41 20.19 -5.79
CA GLU A 413 -16.94 20.91 -4.59
C GLU A 413 -17.45 20.19 -3.32
N PRO A 414 -16.56 19.56 -2.52
CA PRO A 414 -16.97 18.83 -1.33
C PRO A 414 -17.12 19.74 -0.11
N PHE A 415 -17.93 19.32 0.86
CA PHE A 415 -18.04 19.89 2.21
C PHE A 415 -18.28 21.40 2.23
N LYS A 416 -19.21 21.87 1.40
CA LYS A 416 -19.60 23.28 1.28
C LYS A 416 -20.09 23.90 2.57
N GLU A 417 -20.80 23.12 3.38
CA GLU A 417 -21.35 23.48 4.69
C GLU A 417 -20.25 23.74 5.74
N GLY A 418 -19.07 23.16 5.56
CA GLY A 418 -17.94 23.29 6.47
C GLY A 418 -17.83 22.17 7.48
N TYR A 419 -17.28 22.46 8.65
CA TYR A 419 -16.89 21.46 9.66
C TYR A 419 -17.46 21.82 11.03
N LEU A 420 -18.05 20.81 11.69
CA LEU A 420 -18.54 20.95 13.06
C LEU A 420 -17.43 20.60 14.05
N GLN A 421 -17.46 21.23 15.23
CA GLN A 421 -16.61 20.83 16.34
C GLN A 421 -16.92 19.39 16.76
N ALA A 422 -15.96 18.48 16.68
CA ALA A 422 -16.13 17.13 17.17
C ALA A 422 -16.45 17.13 18.67
N PRO A 423 -17.43 16.29 19.13
CA PRO A 423 -17.74 16.17 20.54
C PRO A 423 -16.60 15.47 21.30
N PRO A 424 -16.41 15.76 22.59
CA PRO A 424 -15.45 15.04 23.42
C PRO A 424 -15.72 13.53 23.44
N SER A 425 -14.63 12.76 23.47
CA SER A 425 -14.64 11.30 23.61
C SER A 425 -13.72 10.90 24.75
N ASP A 426 -14.11 9.92 25.54
CA ASP A 426 -13.33 9.34 26.64
C ASP A 426 -12.49 8.14 26.22
N HIS A 427 -12.62 7.70 24.97
CA HIS A 427 -11.81 6.64 24.36
C HIS A 427 -11.24 7.10 23.04
N PHE A 428 -10.15 6.47 22.63
CA PHE A 428 -9.42 6.79 21.45
C PHE A 428 -9.76 5.79 20.34
N ASP A 429 -10.24 6.27 19.21
CA ASP A 429 -10.26 5.56 17.95
C ASP A 429 -9.46 6.35 16.89
N LEU A 430 -9.54 5.99 15.62
CA LEU A 430 -8.66 6.54 14.59
C LEU A 430 -8.71 8.09 14.51
N HIS A 431 -9.87 8.68 14.75
CA HIS A 431 -10.11 10.12 14.70
C HIS A 431 -10.63 10.62 16.06
N ALA A 432 -9.82 10.53 17.10
CA ALA A 432 -10.27 10.84 18.45
C ALA A 432 -10.25 12.32 18.79
N GLN A 433 -11.35 12.81 19.36
CA GLN A 433 -11.38 14.15 19.96
C GLN A 433 -10.70 14.19 21.35
N GLY A 434 -10.72 13.10 22.09
CA GLY A 434 -10.31 13.09 23.48
C GLY A 434 -11.38 13.68 24.42
N ALA A 435 -10.99 13.99 25.68
CA ALA A 435 -11.93 14.40 26.74
C ALA A 435 -12.40 15.84 26.63
N THR A 436 -11.73 16.69 25.85
CA THR A 436 -12.00 18.12 25.72
C THR A 436 -12.00 18.57 24.27
N THR A 437 -12.65 19.67 23.94
CA THR A 437 -12.60 20.26 22.60
C THR A 437 -11.36 21.10 22.35
N ASP A 438 -10.72 21.63 23.42
CA ASP A 438 -9.58 22.54 23.36
C ASP A 438 -9.82 23.83 22.53
N THR A 439 -11.08 24.16 22.29
CA THR A 439 -11.52 25.33 21.53
C THR A 439 -12.60 26.12 22.26
N LYS A 440 -12.96 27.29 21.72
CA LYS A 440 -14.11 28.07 22.16
C LYS A 440 -15.46 27.54 21.69
N TYR A 441 -15.48 26.64 20.72
CA TYR A 441 -16.68 26.11 20.09
C TYR A 441 -17.27 24.97 20.93
N LYS A 442 -18.59 24.92 20.99
CA LYS A 442 -19.31 23.83 21.63
C LYS A 442 -19.31 22.59 20.72
N PRO A 443 -19.48 21.40 21.29
CA PRO A 443 -19.70 20.19 20.50
C PRO A 443 -20.81 20.39 19.45
N LEU A 444 -20.55 19.99 18.20
CA LEU A 444 -21.44 20.16 17.04
C LEU A 444 -21.71 21.62 16.63
N GLU A 445 -20.96 22.57 17.14
CA GLU A 445 -21.01 23.95 16.66
C GLU A 445 -20.13 24.10 15.40
N LEU A 446 -20.64 24.83 14.41
CA LEU A 446 -19.90 25.14 13.19
C LEU A 446 -18.63 25.93 13.53
N ILE A 447 -17.50 25.47 13.04
CA ILE A 447 -16.24 26.24 13.06
C ILE A 447 -16.15 26.98 11.71
N PRO A 448 -16.35 28.30 11.66
CA PRO A 448 -16.45 29.00 10.39
C PRO A 448 -15.11 29.08 9.67
N GLY A 449 -15.14 29.02 8.34
CA GLY A 449 -13.99 29.32 7.47
C GLY A 449 -12.95 28.20 7.38
N LEU A 450 -13.27 26.97 7.81
CA LEU A 450 -12.40 25.81 7.60
C LEU A 450 -12.59 25.16 6.22
N ASN A 451 -13.69 25.46 5.54
CA ASN A 451 -14.01 24.92 4.21
C ASN A 451 -13.25 25.65 3.10
N VAL A 452 -11.93 25.68 3.18
CA VAL A 452 -11.04 26.40 2.25
C VAL A 452 -9.72 25.65 2.11
N GLY A 453 -9.25 25.48 0.89
CA GLY A 453 -7.95 24.88 0.62
C GLY A 453 -7.78 23.48 1.18
N GLY A 454 -6.54 23.01 1.25
CA GLY A 454 -6.18 21.69 1.77
C GLY A 454 -6.32 20.58 0.75
N PHE A 455 -5.69 19.46 1.05
CA PHE A 455 -5.69 18.29 0.17
C PHE A 455 -6.27 17.08 0.90
N PHE A 456 -7.03 16.27 0.21
CA PHE A 456 -7.38 14.94 0.67
C PHE A 456 -6.10 14.14 0.96
N ASP A 457 -6.07 13.41 2.07
CA ASP A 457 -4.87 12.62 2.41
C ASP A 457 -4.66 11.49 1.40
N ALA A 458 -5.69 10.73 1.13
CA ALA A 458 -5.66 9.62 0.18
C ALA A 458 -6.99 9.53 -0.58
N GLY A 459 -7.59 8.35 -0.66
CA GLY A 459 -8.88 8.11 -1.31
C GLY A 459 -10.11 8.28 -0.42
N ASP A 460 -9.97 8.79 0.76
CA ASP A 460 -10.96 8.76 1.83
C ASP A 460 -11.52 10.14 2.22
N PHE A 461 -11.16 11.18 1.47
CA PHE A 461 -11.71 12.54 1.55
C PHE A 461 -11.57 13.24 2.89
N ASP A 462 -10.60 12.86 3.70
CA ASP A 462 -10.26 13.60 4.90
C ASP A 462 -9.06 14.54 4.68
N ILE A 463 -8.86 15.47 5.63
CA ILE A 463 -7.66 16.28 5.72
C ILE A 463 -6.89 15.87 6.95
N GLU A 464 -5.91 15.02 6.80
CA GLU A 464 -4.91 14.75 7.82
C GLU A 464 -3.95 15.96 7.90
N THR A 465 -4.03 16.70 8.99
CA THR A 465 -3.26 17.96 9.12
C THR A 465 -1.76 17.74 9.05
N GLY A 466 -1.26 16.67 9.67
CA GLY A 466 0.16 16.31 9.60
C GLY A 466 0.63 16.00 8.18
N SER A 467 -0.20 15.33 7.41
CA SER A 467 0.02 15.04 6.00
C SER A 467 0.06 16.34 5.17
N ASN A 468 -0.92 17.22 5.34
CA ASN A 468 -0.97 18.51 4.65
C ASN A 468 0.22 19.42 4.97
N ILE A 469 0.71 19.41 6.21
CA ILE A 469 1.97 20.08 6.60
C ILE A 469 3.14 19.55 5.79
N ASN A 470 3.26 18.23 5.64
CA ASN A 470 4.32 17.59 4.86
C ASN A 470 4.19 17.92 3.36
N VAL A 471 2.96 17.97 2.83
CA VAL A 471 2.67 18.38 1.44
C VAL A 471 3.25 19.75 1.17
N VAL A 472 2.84 20.75 1.95
CA VAL A 472 3.32 22.13 1.77
C VAL A 472 4.84 22.20 1.93
N GLN A 473 5.41 21.50 2.92
CA GLN A 473 6.86 21.47 3.10
C GLN A 473 7.60 20.91 1.89
N ASN A 474 7.13 19.81 1.31
CA ASN A 474 7.75 19.20 0.13
C ASN A 474 7.67 20.12 -1.09
N LEU A 475 6.51 20.73 -1.32
CA LEU A 475 6.32 21.67 -2.43
C LEU A 475 7.17 22.92 -2.27
N VAL A 476 7.25 23.49 -1.05
CA VAL A 476 8.14 24.62 -0.75
C VAL A 476 9.60 24.27 -1.00
N ARG A 477 10.06 23.09 -0.57
CA ARG A 477 11.43 22.61 -0.83
C ARG A 477 11.70 22.50 -2.33
N ALA A 478 10.78 21.90 -3.08
CA ALA A 478 10.91 21.79 -4.52
C ALA A 478 10.96 23.18 -5.18
N TRP A 479 10.14 24.11 -4.74
CA TRP A 479 10.15 25.49 -5.24
C TRP A 479 11.43 26.24 -4.89
N GLU A 480 11.86 26.22 -3.62
CA GLU A 480 13.03 26.98 -3.17
C GLU A 480 14.32 26.49 -3.85
N LEU A 481 14.47 25.18 -4.07
CA LEU A 481 15.71 24.59 -4.60
C LEU A 481 15.76 24.49 -6.13
N PHE A 482 14.65 24.22 -6.78
CA PHE A 482 14.64 23.83 -8.20
C PHE A 482 13.77 24.73 -9.08
N LYS A 483 12.92 25.57 -8.49
CA LYS A 483 12.05 26.52 -9.21
C LYS A 483 11.30 25.89 -10.40
N PRO A 484 10.58 24.77 -10.25
CA PRO A 484 9.82 24.19 -11.36
C PRO A 484 8.84 25.20 -11.93
N GLN A 485 8.85 25.34 -13.26
CA GLN A 485 8.06 26.34 -13.99
C GLN A 485 6.90 25.71 -14.77
N ARG A 486 6.50 24.48 -14.39
CA ARG A 486 5.38 23.82 -15.04
C ARG A 486 4.09 24.53 -14.72
N ASP A 487 3.29 24.77 -15.77
CA ASP A 487 2.02 25.48 -15.75
C ASP A 487 1.09 24.71 -16.69
N GLU A 488 0.28 23.81 -16.13
CA GLU A 488 -0.65 22.93 -16.86
C GLU A 488 -2.02 22.87 -16.19
N THR A 489 -2.20 23.62 -15.07
CA THR A 489 -3.43 23.56 -14.27
C THR A 489 -3.95 24.96 -14.01
N PHE A 490 -5.19 25.23 -14.41
CA PHE A 490 -5.88 26.45 -14.00
C PHE A 490 -6.46 26.26 -12.60
N VAL A 491 -6.12 27.15 -11.67
CA VAL A 491 -6.64 27.13 -10.31
C VAL A 491 -7.25 28.49 -9.95
N SER A 492 -8.51 28.49 -9.53
CA SER A 492 -9.20 29.69 -9.04
C SER A 492 -9.77 29.42 -7.65
N GLU A 493 -9.05 29.85 -6.62
CA GLU A 493 -9.51 29.78 -5.22
C GLU A 493 -10.81 30.58 -5.01
N GLN A 494 -10.98 31.70 -5.68
CA GLN A 494 -12.18 32.52 -5.58
C GLN A 494 -13.43 31.81 -6.14
N GLN A 495 -13.27 31.07 -7.25
CA GLN A 495 -14.35 30.34 -7.89
C GLN A 495 -14.48 28.92 -7.37
N ARG A 496 -13.53 28.46 -6.54
CA ARG A 496 -13.39 27.07 -6.09
C ARG A 496 -13.38 26.08 -7.26
N TYR A 497 -12.54 26.36 -8.25
CA TYR A 497 -12.53 25.65 -9.52
C TYR A 497 -11.12 25.33 -9.98
N VAL A 498 -10.92 24.09 -10.41
CA VAL A 498 -9.67 23.59 -10.99
C VAL A 498 -9.96 22.98 -12.35
N ASP A 499 -9.16 23.33 -13.35
CA ASP A 499 -9.27 22.77 -14.71
C ASP A 499 -7.91 22.21 -15.15
N LEU A 500 -7.86 20.88 -15.33
CA LEU A 500 -6.65 20.19 -15.72
C LEU A 500 -6.33 20.45 -17.20
N HIS A 501 -5.04 20.44 -17.53
CA HIS A 501 -4.52 20.69 -18.87
C HIS A 501 -4.87 22.09 -19.44
N ARG A 502 -4.95 23.08 -18.55
CA ARG A 502 -5.26 24.46 -18.90
C ARG A 502 -4.28 25.42 -18.23
N PRO A 503 -3.18 25.78 -18.91
CA PRO A 503 -2.22 26.76 -18.39
C PRO A 503 -2.87 28.12 -18.10
N ASP A 504 -2.45 28.77 -17.02
CA ASP A 504 -2.95 30.10 -16.62
C ASP A 504 -1.85 31.18 -16.45
N GLY A 505 -0.61 30.85 -16.72
CA GLY A 505 0.54 31.75 -16.62
C GLY A 505 1.22 31.70 -15.25
N THR A 506 0.79 30.81 -14.35
CA THR A 506 1.33 30.68 -13.00
C THR A 506 1.93 29.28 -12.81
N PRO A 507 3.14 29.14 -12.24
CA PRO A 507 3.64 27.81 -11.93
C PRO A 507 2.72 27.06 -10.97
N ASP A 508 2.23 25.87 -11.36
CA ASP A 508 1.29 25.04 -10.59
C ASP A 508 1.74 24.83 -9.14
N ILE A 509 3.04 24.67 -8.92
CA ILE A 509 3.58 24.43 -7.60
C ILE A 509 3.32 25.58 -6.60
N LEU A 510 3.27 26.84 -7.09
CA LEU A 510 2.92 27.97 -6.25
C LEU A 510 1.44 27.96 -5.86
N GLN A 511 0.57 27.60 -6.81
CA GLN A 511 -0.86 27.45 -6.58
C GLN A 511 -1.14 26.30 -5.58
N PHE A 512 -0.42 25.20 -5.69
CA PHE A 512 -0.56 24.09 -4.72
C PHE A 512 -0.06 24.48 -3.32
N ILE A 513 1.04 25.24 -3.21
CA ILE A 513 1.50 25.78 -1.92
C ILE A 513 0.45 26.72 -1.32
N GLU A 514 -0.12 27.61 -2.12
CA GLU A 514 -1.21 28.50 -1.72
C GLU A 514 -2.40 27.71 -1.19
N HIS A 515 -2.87 26.74 -1.95
CA HIS A 515 -4.03 25.91 -1.63
C HIS A 515 -3.86 25.17 -0.28
N GLY A 516 -2.73 24.50 -0.06
CA GLY A 516 -2.45 23.87 1.22
C GLY A 516 -2.35 24.86 2.37
N MET A 517 -1.74 26.01 2.14
CA MET A 517 -1.59 27.06 3.17
C MET A 517 -2.90 27.72 3.55
N LEU A 518 -3.88 27.83 2.64
CA LEU A 518 -5.19 28.40 2.96
C LEU A 518 -5.88 27.62 4.09
N ASN A 519 -5.90 26.31 4.02
CA ASN A 519 -6.49 25.47 5.05
C ASN A 519 -5.70 25.51 6.37
N LEU A 520 -4.39 25.32 6.31
CA LEU A 520 -3.54 25.30 7.50
C LEU A 520 -3.59 26.63 8.28
N VAL A 521 -3.59 27.77 7.56
CA VAL A 521 -3.72 29.10 8.19
C VAL A 521 -5.11 29.30 8.76
N ALA A 522 -6.16 28.84 8.06
CA ALA A 522 -7.54 28.91 8.56
C ALA A 522 -7.71 28.11 9.87
N GLN A 523 -7.15 26.90 9.97
CA GLN A 523 -7.14 26.14 11.23
C GLN A 523 -6.51 26.95 12.37
N ALA A 524 -5.30 27.48 12.15
CA ALA A 524 -4.60 28.26 13.16
C ALA A 524 -5.41 29.51 13.60
N GLU A 525 -6.10 30.19 12.67
CA GLU A 525 -6.88 31.39 12.95
C GLU A 525 -8.21 31.11 13.63
N GLN A 526 -8.95 30.08 13.19
CA GLN A 526 -10.31 29.82 13.64
C GLN A 526 -10.35 28.94 14.89
N ILE A 527 -9.55 27.88 14.92
CA ILE A 527 -9.44 26.96 16.06
C ILE A 527 -8.52 27.53 17.16
N GLY A 528 -7.46 28.26 16.74
CA GLY A 528 -6.43 28.79 17.65
C GLY A 528 -5.20 27.87 17.79
N HIS A 529 -5.22 26.68 17.16
CA HIS A 529 -4.13 25.72 17.04
C HIS A 529 -4.44 24.79 15.87
N MET A 530 -3.61 23.79 15.62
CA MET A 530 -3.85 22.83 14.53
C MET A 530 -4.83 21.75 15.00
N ALA A 531 -5.85 21.45 14.21
CA ALA A 531 -6.67 20.25 14.35
C ALA A 531 -5.81 19.00 14.06
N SER A 532 -6.13 17.86 14.63
CA SER A 532 -5.49 16.60 14.23
C SER A 532 -5.92 16.19 12.82
N THR A 533 -7.22 16.26 12.58
CA THR A 533 -7.83 15.93 11.29
C THR A 533 -9.16 16.67 11.10
N LEU A 534 -9.56 16.85 9.85
CA LEU A 534 -10.90 17.22 9.41
C LEU A 534 -11.45 16.03 8.64
N SER A 535 -12.43 15.31 9.21
CA SER A 535 -12.84 14.01 8.69
C SER A 535 -14.32 13.71 8.97
N ASN A 536 -14.75 12.54 8.58
CA ASN A 536 -16.09 12.03 8.85
C ASN A 536 -16.43 12.01 10.34
N SER A 537 -17.69 12.22 10.64
CA SER A 537 -18.19 12.29 12.01
C SER A 537 -18.06 10.98 12.77
N VAL A 538 -18.18 9.85 12.09
CA VAL A 538 -18.04 8.50 12.65
C VAL A 538 -17.38 7.57 11.63
N LEU A 539 -16.65 6.56 12.11
CA LEU A 539 -15.95 5.61 11.24
C LEU A 539 -16.88 4.82 10.32
N ASP A 540 -18.11 4.57 10.73
CA ASP A 540 -19.08 3.88 9.89
C ASP A 540 -19.50 4.68 8.65
N ASN A 541 -19.37 5.99 8.70
CA ASN A 541 -19.62 6.90 7.58
C ASN A 541 -18.37 7.19 6.75
N TYR A 542 -17.27 6.53 7.09
CA TYR A 542 -16.03 6.64 6.38
C TYR A 542 -16.10 5.87 5.05
N HIS A 543 -16.47 6.58 4.01
CA HIS A 543 -16.68 6.00 2.69
C HIS A 543 -15.51 6.32 1.76
N HIS A 544 -15.11 5.32 1.01
CA HIS A 544 -14.12 5.46 -0.06
C HIS A 544 -14.85 5.46 -1.40
N LEU A 545 -15.61 6.49 -1.67
CA LEU A 545 -16.45 6.58 -2.86
C LEU A 545 -15.93 7.59 -3.87
N GLY A 546 -16.35 7.45 -5.10
CA GLY A 546 -15.82 8.15 -6.24
C GLY A 546 -16.10 9.65 -6.32
N ASP A 547 -17.08 10.19 -5.58
CA ASP A 547 -17.43 11.62 -5.62
C ASP A 547 -17.58 12.18 -4.21
N ALA A 548 -16.63 13.02 -3.83
CA ALA A 548 -16.61 13.68 -2.53
C ALA A 548 -17.82 14.60 -2.31
N ALA A 549 -18.37 15.19 -3.35
CA ALA A 549 -19.53 16.06 -3.26
C ALA A 549 -20.82 15.32 -2.87
N SER A 550 -20.86 14.00 -3.05
CA SER A 550 -22.00 13.17 -2.68
C SER A 550 -21.99 12.67 -1.25
N LEU A 551 -20.90 12.92 -0.50
CA LEU A 551 -20.74 12.41 0.88
C LEU A 551 -21.61 13.15 1.90
N THR A 552 -21.97 14.42 1.64
CA THR A 552 -22.85 15.22 2.50
C THR A 552 -24.01 15.77 1.70
N ASP A 553 -25.11 16.15 2.43
CA ASP A 553 -26.26 16.80 1.82
C ASP A 553 -26.04 18.33 1.60
N GLY A 554 -24.94 18.87 2.05
CA GLY A 554 -24.60 20.29 1.96
C GLY A 554 -25.35 21.19 2.95
N LEU A 555 -25.99 20.59 3.98
CA LEU A 555 -26.78 21.27 5.01
C LEU A 555 -26.23 20.93 6.39
N HIS A 556 -26.34 21.86 7.34
CA HIS A 556 -25.88 21.59 8.69
C HIS A 556 -26.79 20.61 9.43
N TYR A 557 -26.21 19.65 10.14
CA TYR A 557 -26.94 18.70 10.94
C TYR A 557 -27.69 19.37 12.10
N ASP A 558 -28.97 19.04 12.25
CA ASP A 558 -29.81 19.43 13.38
C ASP A 558 -30.45 18.18 14.00
N PRO A 559 -29.98 17.75 15.19
CA PRO A 559 -30.49 16.54 15.84
C PRO A 559 -31.95 16.64 16.30
N SER A 560 -32.56 17.83 16.22
CA SER A 560 -34.00 18.00 16.52
C SER A 560 -34.92 17.61 15.35
N LEU A 561 -34.36 17.49 14.15
CA LEU A 561 -35.03 17.07 12.92
C LEU A 561 -34.99 15.54 12.78
N LYS A 562 -35.97 15.00 12.08
CA LYS A 562 -35.92 13.58 11.67
C LYS A 562 -34.92 13.38 10.57
N PRO A 563 -34.36 12.16 10.39
CA PRO A 563 -33.52 11.85 9.24
C PRO A 563 -34.18 12.28 7.92
N TYR A 564 -33.42 12.97 7.05
CA TYR A 564 -33.86 13.59 5.78
C TYR A 564 -34.89 14.73 5.88
N GLU A 565 -35.30 15.13 7.09
CA GLU A 565 -36.12 16.34 7.27
C GLU A 565 -35.24 17.57 7.10
N VAL A 566 -35.66 18.51 6.28
CA VAL A 566 -34.99 19.79 6.05
C VAL A 566 -35.70 20.87 6.83
N SER A 567 -34.97 21.73 7.51
CA SER A 567 -35.51 22.90 8.23
C SER A 567 -36.26 23.86 7.30
N ALA A 568 -37.22 24.60 7.85
CA ALA A 568 -38.03 25.54 7.07
C ALA A 568 -37.23 26.61 6.32
N ASP A 569 -36.02 26.95 6.80
CA ASP A 569 -35.13 27.92 6.13
C ASP A 569 -34.19 27.27 5.09
N GLY A 570 -34.27 25.92 4.91
CA GLY A 570 -33.50 25.18 3.94
C GLY A 570 -32.00 25.09 4.26
N LYS A 571 -31.56 25.38 5.49
CA LYS A 571 -30.15 25.43 5.87
C LYS A 571 -29.67 24.26 6.74
N ARG A 572 -30.59 23.48 7.27
CA ARG A 572 -30.30 22.37 8.17
C ARG A 572 -31.04 21.11 7.77
N SER A 573 -30.47 19.96 8.11
CA SER A 573 -31.11 18.67 7.89
C SER A 573 -30.99 17.79 9.13
N GLY A 574 -31.80 16.76 9.21
CA GLY A 574 -31.72 15.73 10.22
C GLY A 574 -30.75 14.60 9.83
N THR A 575 -30.01 14.76 8.73
CA THR A 575 -29.04 13.77 8.25
C THR A 575 -27.69 14.02 8.92
N PRO A 576 -27.13 13.05 9.69
CA PRO A 576 -25.88 13.24 10.43
C PRO A 576 -24.64 12.91 9.57
N ASP A 577 -24.47 13.63 8.46
CA ASP A 577 -23.43 13.39 7.45
C ASP A 577 -22.37 14.51 7.42
N ASP A 578 -22.45 15.49 8.33
CA ASP A 578 -21.45 16.57 8.44
C ASP A 578 -20.06 16.04 8.80
N MET A 579 -19.06 16.72 8.24
CA MET A 579 -17.66 16.51 8.60
C MET A 579 -17.33 17.21 9.92
N TRP A 580 -16.43 16.61 10.71
CA TRP A 580 -15.99 17.12 11.99
C TRP A 580 -14.54 17.61 11.97
N ALA A 581 -14.27 18.61 12.78
CA ALA A 581 -12.90 19.02 13.13
C ALA A 581 -12.53 18.41 14.48
N PHE A 582 -11.51 17.56 14.48
CA PHE A 582 -10.96 16.92 15.67
C PHE A 582 -9.85 17.81 16.24
N THR A 583 -10.17 18.52 17.29
CA THR A 583 -9.42 19.69 17.74
C THR A 583 -8.63 19.49 19.05
N THR A 584 -8.43 18.26 19.49
CA THR A 584 -7.52 17.99 20.62
C THR A 584 -6.14 18.54 20.33
N ARG A 585 -5.65 19.41 21.19
CA ARG A 585 -4.42 20.17 20.94
C ARG A 585 -3.17 19.30 20.99
N ASN A 586 -2.37 19.35 19.93
CA ASN A 586 -1.06 18.73 19.85
C ASN A 586 0.04 19.79 19.66
N PRO A 587 0.78 20.19 20.72
CA PRO A 587 1.83 21.17 20.60
C PRO A 587 2.96 20.81 19.62
N ASN A 588 3.22 19.51 19.36
CA ASN A 588 4.18 19.10 18.34
C ASN A 588 3.69 19.42 16.92
N LEU A 589 2.40 19.23 16.67
CA LEU A 589 1.77 19.58 15.39
C LEU A 589 1.77 21.09 15.17
N ASP A 590 1.47 21.89 16.22
CA ASP A 590 1.58 23.35 16.21
C ASP A 590 2.98 23.81 15.81
N MET A 591 4.03 23.20 16.36
CA MET A 591 5.43 23.55 16.05
C MET A 591 5.83 23.17 14.63
N GLN A 592 5.35 22.03 14.12
CA GLN A 592 5.58 21.63 12.72
C GLN A 592 4.90 22.62 11.77
N ALA A 593 3.65 22.98 12.04
CA ALA A 593 2.91 23.99 11.25
C ALA A 593 3.64 25.34 11.27
N ALA A 594 4.10 25.81 12.43
CA ALA A 594 4.82 27.08 12.56
C ALA A 594 6.10 27.12 11.69
N ALA A 595 6.85 26.01 11.62
CA ALA A 595 8.01 25.89 10.76
C ALA A 595 7.65 25.98 9.28
N VAL A 596 6.58 25.27 8.87
CA VAL A 596 6.10 25.27 7.48
C VAL A 596 5.51 26.63 7.11
N PHE A 597 4.77 27.31 7.99
CA PHE A 597 4.26 28.67 7.75
C PHE A 597 5.37 29.64 7.43
N SER A 598 6.48 29.57 8.18
CA SER A 598 7.64 30.43 7.95
C SER A 598 8.31 30.18 6.60
N SER A 599 8.42 28.91 6.17
CA SER A 599 9.01 28.56 4.86
C SER A 599 8.06 28.85 3.69
N ALA A 600 6.77 28.54 3.84
CA ALA A 600 5.76 28.83 2.81
C ALA A 600 5.60 30.35 2.59
N ALA A 601 5.68 31.15 3.65
CA ALA A 601 5.66 32.62 3.51
C ALA A 601 6.81 33.14 2.64
N ARG A 602 8.00 32.51 2.68
CA ARG A 602 9.10 32.89 1.76
C ARG A 602 8.79 32.49 0.31
N ALA A 603 8.20 31.31 0.12
CA ALA A 603 7.84 30.82 -1.22
C ALA A 603 6.72 31.67 -1.86
N LEU A 604 5.75 32.10 -1.07
CA LEU A 604 4.58 32.90 -1.51
C LEU A 604 4.88 34.41 -1.65
N LYS A 605 6.04 34.86 -1.19
CA LYS A 605 6.42 36.29 -1.29
C LYS A 605 6.48 36.75 -2.75
N GLY A 606 5.72 37.78 -3.07
CA GLY A 606 5.59 38.30 -4.43
C GLY A 606 4.56 37.58 -5.29
N TYR A 607 4.01 36.48 -4.78
CA TYR A 607 2.90 35.74 -5.39
C TYR A 607 1.59 35.97 -4.62
N ASN A 608 1.55 35.66 -3.31
CA ASN A 608 0.42 35.95 -2.41
C ASN A 608 0.93 36.54 -1.08
N ASP A 609 1.30 37.81 -1.08
CA ASP A 609 1.82 38.51 0.09
C ASP A 609 0.84 38.58 1.28
N PRO A 610 -0.48 38.74 1.08
CA PRO A 610 -1.44 38.71 2.19
C PRO A 610 -1.43 37.36 2.95
N LEU A 611 -1.44 36.25 2.22
CA LEU A 611 -1.38 34.92 2.82
C LEU A 611 -0.01 34.68 3.51
N ALA A 612 1.08 35.11 2.89
CA ALA A 612 2.41 35.05 3.47
C ALA A 612 2.49 35.79 4.82
N GLN A 613 1.90 36.99 4.92
CA GLN A 613 1.86 37.74 6.17
C GLN A 613 1.00 37.08 7.25
N ARG A 614 -0.17 36.52 6.87
CA ARG A 614 -1.02 35.76 7.79
C ARG A 614 -0.27 34.54 8.32
N ALA A 615 0.42 33.80 7.46
CA ALA A 615 1.23 32.65 7.83
C ALA A 615 2.32 33.01 8.85
N LEU A 616 3.10 34.08 8.61
CA LEU A 616 4.14 34.53 9.55
C LEU A 616 3.56 34.90 10.92
N LYS A 617 2.43 35.60 10.94
CA LYS A 617 1.75 35.95 12.20
C LYS A 617 1.36 34.71 13.00
N GLN A 618 0.82 33.69 12.33
CA GLN A 618 0.43 32.43 12.97
C GLN A 618 1.66 31.61 13.39
N ALA A 619 2.74 31.62 12.61
CA ALA A 619 4.00 30.97 12.98
C ALA A 619 4.57 31.52 14.29
N GLU A 620 4.62 32.84 14.43
CA GLU A 620 5.08 33.51 15.66
C GLU A 620 4.19 33.12 16.85
N ARG A 621 2.88 33.19 16.70
CA ARG A 621 1.91 32.88 17.76
C ARG A 621 1.99 31.42 18.21
N LEU A 622 1.93 30.45 17.25
CA LEU A 622 2.01 29.03 17.58
C LEU A 622 3.34 28.66 18.25
N THR A 623 4.45 29.26 17.78
CA THR A 623 5.76 29.07 18.40
C THR A 623 5.76 29.57 19.84
N ALA A 624 5.24 30.77 20.11
CA ALA A 624 5.19 31.35 21.47
C ALA A 624 4.35 30.50 22.45
N GLU A 625 3.23 29.93 21.95
CA GLU A 625 2.30 29.15 22.77
C GLU A 625 2.72 27.69 23.00
N SER A 626 3.46 27.10 22.06
CA SER A 626 3.73 25.66 22.06
C SER A 626 5.18 25.28 22.34
N ALA A 627 6.16 26.18 22.14
CA ALA A 627 7.59 25.86 22.29
C ALA A 627 7.99 25.35 23.68
N GLN A 628 7.28 25.77 24.75
CA GLN A 628 7.55 25.32 26.12
C GLN A 628 6.87 23.97 26.46
N LYS A 629 5.90 23.53 25.62
CA LYS A 629 5.08 22.35 25.84
C LYS A 629 5.62 21.13 25.09
N VAL A 630 6.60 21.29 24.18
CA VAL A 630 7.17 20.23 23.38
C VAL A 630 8.44 19.66 23.97
N ASN A 631 8.71 18.41 23.66
CA ASN A 631 10.01 17.82 23.94
C ASN A 631 11.06 18.39 22.99
N ARG A 632 11.82 19.38 23.44
CA ARG A 632 12.85 20.07 22.65
C ARG A 632 13.89 19.13 22.02
N ARG A 633 14.14 17.95 22.61
CA ARG A 633 15.07 16.96 22.06
C ARG A 633 14.63 16.42 20.68
N ARG A 634 13.34 16.44 20.39
CA ARG A 634 12.80 16.01 19.11
C ARG A 634 13.04 17.01 17.97
N PHE A 635 13.34 18.25 18.30
CA PHE A 635 13.58 19.34 17.34
C PHE A 635 15.04 19.80 17.31
N ASP A 636 15.91 19.21 18.12
CA ASP A 636 17.35 19.50 18.13
C ASP A 636 18.05 18.56 17.14
N ILE A 637 18.42 19.10 15.97
CA ILE A 637 19.08 18.38 14.88
C ILE A 637 20.35 17.67 15.38
N TRP A 638 21.14 18.31 16.22
CA TRP A 638 22.38 17.72 16.71
C TRP A 638 22.16 16.54 17.65
N GLN A 639 21.13 16.61 18.48
CA GLN A 639 20.72 15.48 19.32
C GLN A 639 20.16 14.32 18.47
N MET A 640 19.37 14.63 17.44
CA MET A 640 18.85 13.61 16.53
C MET A 640 19.97 12.91 15.73
N LEU A 641 20.94 13.68 15.20
CA LEU A 641 22.10 13.13 14.47
C LEU A 641 23.05 12.27 15.33
N ASN A 642 23.05 12.47 16.64
CA ASN A 642 23.90 11.75 17.59
C ASN A 642 23.19 10.59 18.30
N ARG A 643 21.93 10.30 17.98
CA ARG A 643 21.25 9.13 18.56
C ARG A 643 21.97 7.83 18.15
N PRO A 644 22.07 6.85 19.04
CA PRO A 644 22.54 5.51 18.67
C PRO A 644 21.66 4.90 17.59
N GLN A 645 22.23 4.24 16.60
CA GLN A 645 21.47 3.57 15.53
C GLN A 645 20.56 2.46 16.06
N GLU A 646 20.92 1.84 17.17
CA GLU A 646 20.15 0.79 17.86
C GLU A 646 18.83 1.30 18.46
N GLU A 647 18.71 2.60 18.73
CA GLU A 647 17.46 3.26 19.19
C GLU A 647 16.57 3.72 18.03
N ASP A 648 16.96 3.43 16.82
CA ASP A 648 16.24 3.88 15.63
C ASP A 648 14.99 3.02 15.42
N TRP A 649 13.91 3.47 16.00
CA TRP A 649 12.60 2.81 16.06
C TRP A 649 11.91 2.63 14.70
N MET A 650 12.42 3.20 13.61
CA MET A 650 11.88 3.15 12.26
C MET A 650 12.83 2.51 11.24
N HIS A 651 13.50 1.44 11.62
CA HIS A 651 14.35 0.66 10.69
C HIS A 651 15.46 1.47 10.00
N GLY A 652 16.14 2.34 10.72
CA GLY A 652 17.22 3.14 10.17
C GLY A 652 16.83 4.51 9.61
N ASN A 653 15.55 4.87 9.63
CA ASN A 653 15.07 6.13 9.04
C ASN A 653 15.32 7.37 9.90
N GLY A 654 15.42 7.26 11.19
CA GLY A 654 15.60 8.42 12.07
C GLY A 654 16.84 9.23 11.73
N PHE A 655 17.94 8.56 11.37
CA PHE A 655 19.15 9.24 10.91
C PHE A 655 18.96 9.93 9.55
N VAL A 656 18.22 9.29 8.62
CA VAL A 656 17.89 9.87 7.31
C VAL A 656 17.04 11.13 7.47
N TYR A 657 16.03 11.09 8.32
CA TYR A 657 15.21 12.28 8.64
C TYR A 657 16.01 13.39 9.30
N ALA A 658 16.89 13.04 10.26
CA ALA A 658 17.70 14.03 10.96
C ALA A 658 18.70 14.72 10.02
N ILE A 659 19.37 13.96 9.13
CA ILE A 659 20.33 14.54 8.19
C ILE A 659 19.62 15.36 7.10
N GLN A 660 18.44 14.94 6.66
CA GLN A 660 17.62 15.72 5.73
C GLN A 660 17.20 17.06 6.36
N ALA A 661 16.72 17.06 7.59
CA ALA A 661 16.37 18.29 8.31
C ALA A 661 17.59 19.21 8.50
N ALA A 662 18.77 18.61 8.69
CA ALA A 662 20.01 19.37 8.75
C ALA A 662 20.35 20.03 7.41
N PHE A 663 20.16 19.33 6.28
CA PHE A 663 20.37 19.88 4.95
C PHE A 663 19.37 20.98 4.61
N ASP A 664 18.10 20.86 5.00
CA ASP A 664 17.08 21.89 4.83
C ASP A 664 17.46 23.22 5.48
N SER A 665 18.28 23.16 6.53
CA SER A 665 18.74 24.35 7.26
C SER A 665 19.92 25.06 6.56
N ILE A 666 20.65 24.39 5.66
CA ILE A 666 21.88 24.92 5.05
C ILE A 666 21.67 26.29 4.36
N PRO A 667 20.61 26.52 3.56
CA PRO A 667 20.42 27.80 2.89
C PRO A 667 20.22 28.99 3.86
N LEU A 668 19.92 28.72 5.12
CA LEU A 668 19.67 29.71 6.18
C LEU A 668 20.85 29.86 7.14
N LYS A 669 21.98 29.18 6.89
CA LYS A 669 23.13 29.09 7.79
C LYS A 669 24.42 29.49 7.08
N ASP A 670 25.43 29.71 7.88
CA ASP A 670 26.79 30.08 7.44
C ASP A 670 27.63 28.85 7.06
N GLU A 671 28.83 29.08 6.55
CA GLU A 671 29.76 28.02 6.17
C GLU A 671 30.24 27.19 7.38
N ALA A 672 30.28 27.77 8.58
CA ALA A 672 30.62 27.04 9.79
C ALA A 672 29.61 25.92 10.10
N TYR A 673 28.33 26.14 9.81
CA TYR A 673 27.31 25.13 9.94
C TYR A 673 27.56 23.95 8.99
N LYS A 674 27.91 24.20 7.73
CA LYS A 674 28.27 23.14 6.77
C LYS A 674 29.48 22.33 7.24
N GLN A 675 30.53 23.01 7.72
CA GLN A 675 31.72 22.33 8.23
C GLN A 675 31.36 21.44 9.44
N LYS A 676 30.48 21.88 10.31
CA LYS A 676 29.99 21.10 11.45
C LYS A 676 29.19 19.88 11.02
N LEU A 677 28.47 19.92 9.89
CA LEU A 677 27.72 18.78 9.34
C LEU A 677 28.61 17.75 8.65
N ARG A 678 29.76 18.12 8.14
CA ARG A 678 30.62 17.24 7.32
C ARG A 678 30.90 15.85 7.94
N PRO A 679 31.20 15.70 9.24
CA PRO A 679 31.39 14.38 9.84
C PRO A 679 30.15 13.48 9.76
N TYR A 680 28.97 14.06 9.84
CA TYR A 680 27.70 13.33 9.74
C TYR A 680 27.41 12.92 8.29
N VAL A 681 27.84 13.70 7.30
CA VAL A 681 27.76 13.34 5.87
C VAL A 681 28.68 12.15 5.56
N ILE A 682 29.87 12.09 6.14
CA ILE A 682 30.78 10.94 6.05
C ILE A 682 30.15 9.70 6.70
N LYS A 683 29.47 9.87 7.86
CA LYS A 683 28.71 8.78 8.49
C LYS A 683 27.57 8.33 7.59
N PHE A 684 26.88 9.26 6.93
CA PHE A 684 25.79 8.97 6.00
C PHE A 684 26.28 8.22 4.76
N GLU A 685 27.44 8.57 4.19
CA GLU A 685 28.07 7.81 3.10
C GLU A 685 28.30 6.34 3.46
N LYS A 686 28.82 6.09 4.67
CA LYS A 686 29.01 4.70 5.14
C LYS A 686 27.68 3.95 5.29
N TYR A 687 26.66 4.64 5.78
CA TYR A 687 25.31 4.09 5.90
C TYR A 687 24.74 3.72 4.53
N ILE A 688 24.85 4.61 3.53
CA ILE A 688 24.44 4.37 2.15
C ILE A 688 25.12 3.13 1.58
N LYS A 689 26.47 3.04 1.70
CA LYS A 689 27.26 1.91 1.17
C LYS A 689 26.98 0.59 1.88
N GLY A 690 26.40 0.61 3.06
CA GLY A 690 25.98 -0.60 3.77
C GLY A 690 24.94 -1.39 2.98
N PHE A 691 24.01 -0.73 2.33
CA PHE A 691 22.93 -1.38 1.58
C PHE A 691 23.41 -2.25 0.40
N ASP A 692 24.59 -2.03 -0.13
CA ASP A 692 25.18 -2.89 -1.18
C ASP A 692 25.43 -4.33 -0.70
N LYS A 693 25.60 -4.51 0.61
CA LYS A 693 25.79 -5.81 1.25
C LYS A 693 24.49 -6.39 1.79
N ASP A 694 23.52 -5.53 2.11
CA ASP A 694 22.29 -5.92 2.77
C ASP A 694 21.28 -6.50 1.79
N ASN A 695 21.25 -5.97 0.57
CA ASN A 695 20.34 -6.44 -0.48
C ASN A 695 20.90 -6.18 -1.89
N PRO A 696 20.42 -6.91 -2.92
CA PRO A 696 20.96 -6.80 -4.27
C PRO A 696 20.68 -5.44 -4.95
N TYR A 697 19.77 -4.64 -4.45
CA TYR A 697 19.33 -3.37 -5.02
C TYR A 697 20.11 -2.18 -4.47
N GLY A 698 20.72 -2.31 -3.29
CA GLY A 698 21.53 -1.26 -2.67
C GLY A 698 20.71 -0.05 -2.18
N VAL A 699 19.45 -0.26 -1.79
CA VAL A 699 18.55 0.75 -1.23
C VAL A 699 17.90 0.24 0.06
N PRO A 700 17.39 1.10 0.96
CA PRO A 700 16.68 0.66 2.15
C PRO A 700 15.31 0.09 1.76
N ILE A 701 15.15 -1.22 1.85
CA ILE A 701 13.86 -1.89 1.62
C ILE A 701 13.12 -1.95 2.95
N GLY A 702 11.93 -1.31 3.01
CA GLY A 702 11.05 -1.39 4.18
C GLY A 702 10.48 -2.79 4.37
N LEU A 703 10.48 -3.29 5.61
CA LEU A 703 10.00 -4.62 5.98
C LEU A 703 8.76 -4.55 6.86
N GLY A 704 7.84 -3.62 6.56
CA GLY A 704 6.63 -3.39 7.34
C GLY A 704 5.36 -3.95 6.69
N ASN A 705 4.24 -3.77 7.39
CA ASN A 705 2.89 -4.06 6.87
C ASN A 705 2.43 -3.02 5.85
N TRP A 706 2.94 -1.79 5.96
CA TRP A 706 2.79 -0.73 4.97
C TRP A 706 4.08 -0.65 4.17
N ALA A 707 3.98 -0.63 2.86
CA ALA A 707 5.13 -0.72 1.98
C ALA A 707 6.02 0.53 2.03
N GLY A 708 7.30 0.35 1.73
CA GLY A 708 8.36 1.28 2.10
C GLY A 708 8.79 2.27 1.03
N VAL A 709 8.00 2.57 -0.02
CA VAL A 709 8.40 3.51 -1.09
C VAL A 709 8.74 4.90 -0.52
N ASN A 710 7.95 5.39 0.43
CA ASN A 710 8.21 6.68 1.07
C ASN A 710 9.57 6.72 1.79
N MET A 711 10.00 5.59 2.37
CA MET A 711 11.32 5.47 2.98
C MET A 711 12.43 5.58 1.94
N VAL A 712 12.28 4.92 0.81
CA VAL A 712 13.26 4.98 -0.30
C VAL A 712 13.29 6.37 -0.91
N LEU A 713 12.14 7.05 -1.04
CA LEU A 713 12.06 8.44 -1.49
C LEU A 713 12.79 9.39 -0.53
N ASN A 714 12.55 9.28 0.78
CA ASN A 714 13.27 10.09 1.79
C ASN A 714 14.78 9.88 1.71
N PHE A 715 15.19 8.65 1.58
CA PHE A 715 16.59 8.29 1.40
C PHE A 715 17.17 8.94 0.13
N GLY A 716 16.44 8.86 -1.00
CA GLY A 716 16.83 9.48 -2.27
C GLY A 716 16.93 11.01 -2.18
N ILE A 717 16.01 11.66 -1.49
CA ILE A 717 16.04 13.11 -1.24
C ILE A 717 17.30 13.47 -0.41
N ALA A 718 17.54 12.73 0.67
CA ALA A 718 18.69 12.97 1.53
C ALA A 718 20.02 12.79 0.78
N ILE A 719 20.14 11.78 -0.10
CA ILE A 719 21.34 11.58 -0.94
C ILE A 719 21.49 12.72 -1.95
N ASN A 720 20.40 13.14 -2.62
CA ASN A 720 20.44 14.28 -3.52
C ASN A 720 20.94 15.55 -2.84
N TYR A 721 20.47 15.84 -1.63
CA TYR A 721 20.92 16.98 -0.83
C TYR A 721 22.40 16.82 -0.44
N ALA A 722 22.79 15.63 0.00
CA ALA A 722 24.17 15.36 0.35
C ALA A 722 25.09 15.56 -0.87
N HIS A 723 24.68 15.10 -2.05
CA HIS A 723 25.43 15.34 -3.29
C HIS A 723 25.45 16.84 -3.67
N LEU A 724 24.33 17.54 -3.53
CA LEU A 724 24.24 18.98 -3.85
C LEU A 724 25.21 19.82 -3.01
N TYR A 725 25.33 19.52 -1.70
CA TYR A 725 26.12 20.31 -0.77
C TYR A 725 27.53 19.76 -0.50
N TYR A 726 27.76 18.45 -0.71
CA TYR A 726 29.02 17.74 -0.46
C TYR A 726 29.32 16.74 -1.59
N PRO A 727 29.46 17.23 -2.85
CA PRO A 727 29.70 16.35 -4.01
C PRO A 727 31.04 15.61 -3.94
N ASP A 728 31.96 16.08 -3.10
CA ASP A 728 33.24 15.44 -2.81
C ASP A 728 33.15 14.21 -1.89
N ILE A 729 32.00 14.01 -1.21
CA ILE A 729 31.74 12.86 -0.34
C ILE A 729 30.74 11.89 -1.00
N ILE A 730 29.62 12.42 -1.49
CA ILE A 730 28.50 11.62 -2.03
C ILE A 730 28.50 11.73 -3.57
N GLY A 731 28.61 10.58 -4.24
CA GLY A 731 28.54 10.46 -5.70
C GLY A 731 27.10 10.52 -6.25
N LYS A 732 26.95 10.21 -7.54
CA LYS A 732 25.65 10.17 -8.24
C LYS A 732 25.06 8.77 -8.31
N ASP A 733 25.88 7.73 -8.18
CA ASP A 733 25.47 6.34 -8.47
C ASP A 733 24.35 5.85 -7.54
N GLU A 734 24.42 6.24 -6.28
CA GLU A 734 23.41 5.91 -5.28
C GLU A 734 22.05 6.55 -5.58
N ILE A 735 22.06 7.75 -6.17
CA ILE A 735 20.85 8.46 -6.58
C ILE A 735 20.19 7.72 -7.76
N TYR A 736 20.99 7.28 -8.74
CA TYR A 736 20.51 6.49 -9.86
C TYR A 736 19.88 5.17 -9.39
N ARG A 737 20.44 4.52 -8.36
CA ARG A 737 19.86 3.28 -7.79
C ARG A 737 18.47 3.51 -7.21
N VAL A 738 18.27 4.60 -6.47
CA VAL A 738 16.95 4.97 -5.96
C VAL A 738 15.96 5.19 -7.11
N ALA A 739 16.32 5.93 -8.14
CA ALA A 739 15.46 6.13 -9.31
C ALA A 739 15.16 4.80 -10.03
N ASN A 740 16.15 3.95 -10.25
CA ASN A 740 15.95 2.65 -10.88
C ASN A 740 15.01 1.76 -10.05
N TRP A 741 15.13 1.80 -8.71
CA TRP A 741 14.25 1.05 -7.81
C TRP A 741 12.80 1.51 -7.92
N LEU A 742 12.55 2.82 -7.90
CA LEU A 742 11.21 3.38 -8.06
C LEU A 742 10.56 3.00 -9.40
N PHE A 743 11.37 2.90 -10.44
CA PHE A 743 10.88 2.65 -11.80
C PHE A 743 10.96 1.18 -12.24
N GLY A 744 11.15 0.22 -11.30
CA GLY A 744 10.98 -1.20 -11.61
C GLY A 744 12.16 -2.12 -11.25
N CYS A 745 13.33 -1.60 -10.81
CA CYS A 745 14.43 -2.45 -10.36
C CYS A 745 14.29 -2.79 -8.87
N HIS A 746 13.30 -3.61 -8.54
CA HIS A 746 12.95 -4.03 -7.17
C HIS A 746 12.51 -5.50 -7.13
N PRO A 747 12.37 -6.12 -5.93
CA PRO A 747 11.95 -7.52 -5.81
C PRO A 747 10.57 -7.82 -6.39
N TYR A 748 10.34 -9.06 -6.78
CA TYR A 748 9.09 -9.73 -7.09
C TYR A 748 8.54 -9.41 -8.49
N HIS A 749 8.35 -8.15 -8.85
CA HIS A 749 7.96 -7.66 -10.18
C HIS A 749 8.82 -6.46 -10.57
N ASN A 750 8.76 -6.09 -11.84
CA ASN A 750 9.45 -4.91 -12.36
C ASN A 750 8.49 -3.74 -12.68
N TYR A 751 7.38 -3.62 -11.94
CA TYR A 751 6.46 -2.51 -12.12
C TYR A 751 7.09 -1.18 -11.72
N SER A 752 6.81 -0.11 -12.45
CA SER A 752 7.04 1.23 -11.93
C SER A 752 6.08 1.50 -10.77
N PHE A 753 6.58 2.00 -9.65
CA PHE A 753 5.74 2.42 -8.54
C PHE A 753 5.01 3.74 -8.81
N VAL A 754 5.29 4.39 -9.93
CA VAL A 754 4.61 5.63 -10.33
C VAL A 754 3.70 5.34 -11.51
N ALA A 755 2.42 5.49 -11.33
CA ALA A 755 1.42 5.24 -12.36
C ALA A 755 1.63 6.16 -13.56
N ALA A 756 1.53 5.63 -14.78
CA ALA A 756 1.82 6.29 -16.05
C ALA A 756 3.29 6.72 -16.26
N VAL A 757 4.21 6.34 -15.39
CA VAL A 757 5.65 6.63 -15.55
C VAL A 757 6.40 5.32 -15.74
N GLY A 758 6.93 5.12 -16.94
CA GLY A 758 7.60 3.88 -17.36
C GLY A 758 7.12 3.41 -18.73
N ALA A 759 7.81 2.41 -19.30
CA ALA A 759 7.54 1.92 -20.64
C ALA A 759 6.25 1.11 -20.72
N ALA A 760 6.26 -0.08 -20.15
CA ALA A 760 5.10 -0.94 -20.11
C ALA A 760 4.89 -1.42 -18.67
N ARG A 761 3.67 -1.72 -18.30
CA ARG A 761 3.31 -2.13 -16.93
C ARG A 761 3.80 -1.16 -15.84
N PRO A 762 3.53 0.14 -15.92
CA PRO A 762 3.54 0.92 -14.70
C PRO A 762 2.52 0.32 -13.74
N LYS A 763 2.78 0.36 -12.45
CA LYS A 763 1.82 -0.15 -11.48
C LYS A 763 0.49 0.60 -11.64
N ALA A 764 -0.59 -0.13 -11.84
CA ALA A 764 -1.93 0.43 -11.77
C ALA A 764 -2.23 0.67 -10.28
N VAL A 765 -2.32 1.91 -9.90
CA VAL A 765 -2.58 2.28 -8.52
C VAL A 765 -4.04 2.66 -8.40
N PHE A 766 -4.71 2.01 -7.49
CA PHE A 766 -6.09 2.27 -7.19
C PHE A 766 -6.19 3.39 -6.15
N TYR A 767 -7.00 4.33 -6.46
CA TYR A 767 -7.43 5.34 -5.54
C TYR A 767 -8.65 4.81 -4.77
N GLY A 768 -8.75 5.05 -3.48
CA GLY A 768 -9.81 4.50 -2.65
C GLY A 768 -11.22 4.75 -3.20
N ASN A 769 -11.43 5.90 -3.84
CA ASN A 769 -12.68 6.29 -4.47
C ASN A 769 -13.07 5.45 -5.69
N ASN A 770 -12.12 4.84 -6.36
CA ASN A 770 -12.32 4.12 -7.61
C ASN A 770 -12.32 2.61 -7.42
N ARG A 771 -12.59 2.12 -6.21
CA ARG A 771 -12.64 0.69 -5.91
C ARG A 771 -13.58 -0.09 -6.82
N ALA A 772 -14.68 0.52 -7.22
CA ALA A 772 -15.71 -0.17 -8.00
C ALA A 772 -15.33 -0.38 -9.45
N ASP A 773 -14.50 0.47 -10.05
CA ASP A 773 -14.22 0.47 -11.49
C ASP A 773 -12.78 0.15 -11.86
N PHE A 774 -11.88 0.03 -10.89
CA PHE A 774 -10.45 -0.21 -11.11
C PHE A 774 -9.80 0.83 -12.02
N SER A 775 -10.19 2.08 -11.88
CA SER A 775 -9.69 3.18 -12.69
C SER A 775 -8.20 3.36 -12.51
N PHE A 776 -7.52 3.59 -13.62
CA PHE A 776 -6.13 3.97 -13.65
C PHE A 776 -6.01 5.48 -13.45
N ILE A 777 -5.29 5.90 -12.39
CA ILE A 777 -5.03 7.32 -12.09
C ILE A 777 -3.55 7.64 -12.33
N PRO A 778 -3.23 8.41 -13.37
CA PRO A 778 -1.84 8.77 -13.68
C PRO A 778 -1.19 9.57 -12.55
N GLY A 779 0.10 9.30 -12.34
CA GLY A 779 0.94 10.07 -11.41
C GLY A 779 0.87 9.65 -9.97
N ASN A 780 -0.01 8.72 -9.59
CA ASN A 780 -0.04 8.19 -8.24
C ASN A 780 1.24 7.38 -7.95
N VAL A 781 1.84 7.62 -6.78
CA VAL A 781 2.98 6.86 -6.26
C VAL A 781 2.47 5.81 -5.30
N ALA A 782 2.57 4.55 -5.71
CA ALA A 782 2.15 3.43 -4.87
C ALA A 782 3.02 3.35 -3.60
N PRO A 783 2.46 2.95 -2.45
CA PRO A 783 3.26 2.56 -1.28
C PRO A 783 4.25 1.45 -1.61
N GLY A 784 3.90 0.54 -2.52
CA GLY A 784 4.80 -0.37 -3.22
C GLY A 784 4.94 -1.75 -2.60
N LEU A 785 6.19 -2.21 -2.48
CA LEU A 785 6.55 -3.56 -2.09
C LEU A 785 6.20 -3.86 -0.63
N LEU A 786 5.42 -4.90 -0.39
CA LEU A 786 5.12 -5.43 0.94
C LEU A 786 6.03 -6.62 1.26
N PHE A 787 6.43 -6.77 2.51
CA PHE A 787 7.16 -7.93 2.99
C PHE A 787 6.29 -8.80 3.89
N ARG A 788 6.03 -10.01 3.42
CA ARG A 788 5.36 -11.04 4.23
C ARG A 788 6.40 -11.93 4.88
N LYS A 789 6.44 -11.86 6.18
CA LYS A 789 7.35 -12.69 6.97
C LYS A 789 7.06 -14.18 6.72
N PRO A 790 8.10 -15.02 6.71
CA PRO A 790 9.49 -14.66 7.02
C PRO A 790 10.34 -14.27 5.82
N ASP A 791 9.92 -14.53 4.56
CA ASP A 791 10.83 -14.46 3.42
C ASP A 791 10.18 -14.12 2.08
N HIS A 792 8.95 -13.60 2.08
CA HIS A 792 8.20 -13.40 0.85
C HIS A 792 7.92 -11.92 0.57
N PHE A 793 8.36 -11.44 -0.60
CA PHE A 793 7.97 -10.13 -1.12
C PHE A 793 6.71 -10.25 -1.99
N GLU A 794 5.88 -9.23 -1.95
CA GLU A 794 4.75 -9.12 -2.86
C GLU A 794 4.49 -7.68 -3.31
N ASN A 795 4.01 -7.55 -4.52
CA ASN A 795 3.64 -6.29 -5.13
C ASN A 795 2.51 -6.55 -6.13
N PHE A 796 1.26 -6.50 -5.67
CA PHE A 796 0.10 -6.63 -6.54
C PHE A 796 -0.21 -5.30 -7.21
N ASP A 797 -0.68 -5.36 -8.44
CA ASP A 797 -0.98 -4.20 -9.27
C ASP A 797 -2.47 -3.93 -9.46
N ASP A 798 -3.35 -4.84 -9.02
CA ASP A 798 -4.72 -4.87 -9.51
C ASP A 798 -5.80 -5.03 -8.44
N TRP A 799 -5.48 -4.95 -7.12
CA TRP A 799 -6.50 -5.04 -6.09
C TRP A 799 -6.51 -3.85 -5.14
N PRO A 800 -7.57 -3.00 -5.15
CA PRO A 800 -7.59 -1.73 -4.43
C PRO A 800 -7.59 -1.86 -2.91
N PHE A 801 -8.10 -2.98 -2.37
CA PHE A 801 -8.15 -3.24 -0.92
C PHE A 801 -6.82 -3.68 -0.32
N LEU A 802 -5.77 -3.77 -1.11
CA LEU A 802 -4.41 -3.96 -0.62
C LEU A 802 -3.79 -2.59 -0.31
N TRP A 803 -4.29 -1.94 0.73
CA TRP A 803 -3.92 -0.57 1.12
C TRP A 803 -2.41 -0.38 1.23
N GLY A 804 -1.74 -1.25 1.98
CA GLY A 804 -0.30 -1.18 2.19
C GLY A 804 0.55 -1.23 0.92
N GLN A 805 -0.03 -1.62 -0.22
CA GLN A 805 0.65 -1.69 -1.51
C GLN A 805 0.16 -0.64 -2.51
N ASN A 806 -1.11 -0.26 -2.44
CA ASN A 806 -1.79 0.44 -3.54
C ASN A 806 -2.32 1.82 -3.17
N GLU A 807 -2.54 2.12 -1.90
CA GLU A 807 -3.05 3.43 -1.51
C GLU A 807 -1.95 4.48 -1.55
N GLY A 808 -1.97 5.33 -2.56
CA GLY A 808 -1.13 6.50 -2.62
C GLY A 808 -1.67 7.62 -1.74
N THR A 809 -0.76 8.33 -1.07
CA THR A 809 -1.10 9.49 -0.23
C THR A 809 -0.57 10.78 -0.83
N ILE A 810 -1.23 11.91 -0.55
CA ILE A 810 -0.80 13.22 -1.05
C ILE A 810 0.61 13.58 -0.55
N ALA A 811 0.93 13.23 0.69
CA ALA A 811 2.26 13.44 1.26
C ALA A 811 3.34 12.63 0.51
N GLY A 812 3.08 11.35 0.23
CA GLY A 812 3.99 10.48 -0.54
C GLY A 812 4.20 10.97 -1.97
N ASN A 813 3.14 11.44 -2.61
CA ASN A 813 3.21 11.96 -3.98
C ASN A 813 3.98 13.29 -4.07
N THR A 814 3.80 14.20 -3.12
CA THR A 814 4.58 15.44 -3.08
C THR A 814 6.04 15.20 -2.69
N GLN A 815 6.31 14.16 -1.90
CA GLN A 815 7.67 13.68 -1.65
C GLN A 815 8.34 13.18 -2.94
N TYR A 816 7.61 12.49 -3.80
CA TYR A 816 8.11 12.12 -5.13
C TYR A 816 8.36 13.35 -6.01
N VAL A 817 7.54 14.39 -5.95
CA VAL A 817 7.76 15.64 -6.71
C VAL A 817 9.11 16.28 -6.34
N ILE A 818 9.46 16.35 -5.05
CA ILE A 818 10.77 16.91 -4.67
C ILE A 818 11.92 15.99 -5.11
N PHE A 819 11.79 14.66 -4.93
CA PHE A 819 12.81 13.71 -5.42
C PHE A 819 12.99 13.84 -6.93
N GLY A 820 11.92 13.83 -7.71
CA GLY A 820 11.94 13.93 -9.17
C GLY A 820 12.51 15.26 -9.65
N SER A 821 12.18 16.36 -8.98
CA SER A 821 12.75 17.69 -9.30
C SER A 821 14.26 17.73 -9.05
N ALA A 822 14.72 17.19 -7.92
CA ALA A 822 16.13 17.05 -7.60
C ALA A 822 16.86 16.17 -8.62
N PHE A 823 16.26 15.04 -8.98
CA PHE A 823 16.82 14.10 -9.94
C PHE A 823 16.89 14.67 -11.35
N LYS A 824 15.85 15.35 -11.83
CA LYS A 824 15.88 16.08 -13.12
C LYS A 824 16.98 17.14 -13.15
N ASN A 825 17.16 17.88 -12.08
CA ASN A 825 18.25 18.85 -11.96
C ASN A 825 19.64 18.19 -11.99
N LEU A 826 19.79 17.00 -11.41
CA LEU A 826 21.04 16.23 -11.41
C LEU A 826 21.43 15.73 -12.80
N VAL A 827 20.47 15.20 -13.57
CA VAL A 827 20.74 14.57 -14.88
C VAL A 827 20.87 15.60 -16.00
N ASN A 828 20.34 16.81 -15.82
CA ASN A 828 20.41 17.90 -16.80
C ASN A 828 21.64 18.83 -16.61
N LYS A 829 22.43 18.65 -15.56
CA LYS A 829 23.73 19.28 -15.31
C LYS A 829 24.87 18.40 -15.77
#